data_3a169ec73a28ac1d2708a82c2b4def9f
#
_entry.id   3a169ec73a28ac1d2708a82c2b4def9f
#
_cell.length_a   1.000
_cell.length_b   1.000
_cell.length_c   1.000
_cell.angle_alpha   90.00
_cell.angle_beta   90.00
_cell.angle_gamma   90.00
#
_symmetry.space_group_name_H-M   'P 1'
#
loop_
_entity.id
_entity.type
_entity.pdbx_description
1 polymer ?
#
loop_
_entity_poly.entity_id
_entity_poly.type
_entity_poly.pdbx_seq_one_letter_code
_entity_poly.pdbx_strand_id
1 'polypeptide(L)'
;MNETSSITSLKGIGEKTKDLFAKMGVYTVGDILLHFPRTYIRYPKMEPIDEISSLTEENHAIVAQVRTSPVVKSTRRMQLTLLTIGSVGHKMQLIWYRQPYIRNNLKANQYYVFYGKVTIKEGKYVMEQPVIYEPQAYTQMEDMLFPVYSLTGGVSNNLMIKTIRQALAEKDMLYDYLPTDVREKYALCEYNYAVKQIHFPDSFDTLIEARKRLVFDEFFLFILGMQYQKEQKKRESNAFSFREPEIIEECIGKLPYELTGAQKRALDDVIRDMQSPYVMQRLIQGDVGSGKTIVAFLAMAWTAASGYQSAIMAPTEVLARQHYETYCQMSEQFGLHFPIVLLTGSMTAKEKRLAYQTLEAEKNAMVIGTHALIQEKAIYSNLALVITDEQHRFGVRQRETFAEKGRRPHILVMSATPIPRTLAIILYGDLDISVIDEVPARRLPIKNCVVNTAFRPKAYTFIEEQVRAGHQAYIICPLVEGSENMEGENVTDYAGKVKSELPSDIEVGVLHGKMKNDKKNEIMNLFAQNKVQVLVSTTVVEVGVNVPNATVMMIENADRFGLAQLHQLRGRVGRGDAQSYCIMINTSQSKNAKKRLEILNQSNDGFKIASEDLRLRGPGDFFGIRQSGDLAFQLADIYQDAPVLQQASEAVASILDEDPDLAMESHAILQRKMDQFLEDKIDRMNL
;
A
#
# COMPACT_ATOMS: atom_id res chain seq x y z
N MET A 1 -37.17 6.57 17.50
CA MET A 1 -35.76 6.99 17.44
C MET A 1 -35.22 6.54 16.11
N ASN A 2 -34.38 7.31 15.44
CA ASN A 2 -33.77 6.97 14.17
C ASN A 2 -32.24 7.19 14.24
N GLU A 3 -31.50 6.81 13.19
CA GLU A 3 -30.03 6.92 13.15
C GLU A 3 -29.52 8.37 13.35
N THR A 4 -30.29 9.38 12.91
CA THR A 4 -29.94 10.81 13.02
C THR A 4 -30.33 11.42 14.37
N SER A 5 -31.02 10.66 15.26
CA SER A 5 -31.37 11.15 16.59
C SER A 5 -30.13 11.45 17.40
N SER A 6 -30.13 12.56 18.18
CA SER A 6 -29.02 12.92 19.06
C SER A 6 -28.71 11.79 20.05
N ILE A 7 -27.44 11.57 20.36
CA ILE A 7 -26.96 10.58 21.35
C ILE A 7 -27.62 10.78 22.74
N THR A 8 -28.07 12.01 23.06
CA THR A 8 -28.77 12.34 24.31
C THR A 8 -30.17 11.72 24.42
N SER A 9 -30.72 11.21 23.32
CA SER A 9 -32.00 10.47 23.34
C SER A 9 -31.91 9.13 24.06
N LEU A 10 -30.67 8.59 24.22
CA LEU A 10 -30.42 7.37 24.97
C LEU A 10 -30.38 7.61 26.49
N LYS A 11 -30.98 6.69 27.26
CA LYS A 11 -31.08 6.83 28.72
C LYS A 11 -29.70 6.87 29.38
N GLY A 12 -29.48 7.88 30.22
CA GLY A 12 -28.24 8.04 31.00
C GLY A 12 -27.14 8.83 30.29
N ILE A 13 -27.44 9.38 29.11
CA ILE A 13 -26.55 10.28 28.38
C ILE A 13 -27.01 11.74 28.62
N GLY A 14 -26.37 12.42 29.56
CA GLY A 14 -26.56 13.86 29.78
C GLY A 14 -25.51 14.69 29.02
N GLU A 15 -25.64 16.05 29.07
CA GLU A 15 -24.77 16.97 28.32
C GLU A 15 -23.27 16.70 28.57
N LYS A 16 -22.85 16.46 29.82
CA LYS A 16 -21.44 16.14 30.11
C LYS A 16 -20.94 14.87 29.42
N THR A 17 -21.80 13.86 29.31
CA THR A 17 -21.46 12.60 28.65
C THR A 17 -21.49 12.77 27.12
N LYS A 18 -22.41 13.57 26.60
CA LYS A 18 -22.45 13.98 25.18
C LYS A 18 -21.13 14.64 24.75
N ASP A 19 -20.60 15.58 25.57
CA ASP A 19 -19.32 16.23 25.28
C ASP A 19 -18.13 15.24 25.24
N LEU A 20 -18.20 14.16 26.03
CA LEU A 20 -17.19 13.09 25.98
C LEU A 20 -17.32 12.24 24.71
N PHE A 21 -18.55 11.92 24.30
CA PHE A 21 -18.80 11.21 23.04
C PHE A 21 -18.44 12.07 21.81
N ALA A 22 -18.71 13.39 21.86
CA ALA A 22 -18.32 14.33 20.80
C ALA A 22 -16.80 14.34 20.54
N LYS A 23 -15.96 14.16 21.59
CA LYS A 23 -14.50 14.00 21.43
C LYS A 23 -14.09 12.74 20.68
N MET A 24 -14.99 11.77 20.56
CA MET A 24 -14.82 10.53 19.80
C MET A 24 -15.47 10.59 18.40
N GLY A 25 -16.02 11.75 18.02
CA GLY A 25 -16.77 11.93 16.77
C GLY A 25 -18.17 11.32 16.81
N VAL A 26 -18.73 11.04 17.99
CA VAL A 26 -20.05 10.42 18.16
C VAL A 26 -21.06 11.48 18.60
N TYR A 27 -21.99 11.83 17.72
CA TYR A 27 -23.03 12.86 17.93
C TYR A 27 -24.44 12.29 17.90
N THR A 28 -24.65 11.24 17.10
CA THR A 28 -25.93 10.63 16.85
C THR A 28 -25.98 9.17 17.31
N VAL A 29 -27.18 8.60 17.30
CA VAL A 29 -27.37 7.15 17.56
C VAL A 29 -26.79 6.30 16.43
N GLY A 30 -26.80 6.79 15.20
CA GLY A 30 -26.10 6.14 14.08
C GLY A 30 -24.60 6.08 14.30
N ASP A 31 -23.97 7.18 14.73
CA ASP A 31 -22.52 7.23 14.95
C ASP A 31 -22.07 6.20 15.99
N ILE A 32 -22.83 6.01 17.08
CA ILE A 32 -22.44 5.04 18.10
C ILE A 32 -22.61 3.59 17.63
N LEU A 33 -23.59 3.31 16.76
CA LEU A 33 -23.78 2.00 16.13
C LEU A 33 -22.67 1.68 15.10
N LEU A 34 -22.05 2.69 14.54
CA LEU A 34 -20.92 2.56 13.61
C LEU A 34 -19.56 2.74 14.29
N HIS A 35 -19.52 2.90 15.61
CA HIS A 35 -18.27 2.91 16.39
C HIS A 35 -17.88 1.48 16.77
N PHE A 36 -17.19 0.78 15.87
CA PHE A 36 -16.91 -0.65 16.00
C PHE A 36 -15.88 -1.00 17.07
N PRO A 37 -15.95 -2.22 17.67
CA PRO A 37 -14.96 -2.69 18.62
C PRO A 37 -13.57 -2.82 17.98
N ARG A 38 -12.55 -2.42 18.73
CA ARG A 38 -11.14 -2.58 18.33
C ARG A 38 -10.70 -4.05 18.42
N THR A 39 -11.19 -4.78 19.43
CA THR A 39 -10.84 -6.17 19.69
C THR A 39 -11.91 -6.80 20.59
N TYR A 40 -11.81 -8.11 20.82
CA TYR A 40 -12.70 -8.84 21.69
C TYR A 40 -11.90 -9.58 22.76
N ILE A 41 -12.47 -9.64 23.98
CA ILE A 41 -11.98 -10.49 25.06
C ILE A 41 -12.86 -11.74 25.08
N ARG A 42 -12.25 -12.90 24.91
CA ARG A 42 -12.90 -14.18 25.14
C ARG A 42 -12.71 -14.58 26.58
N TYR A 43 -13.80 -14.89 27.27
CA TYR A 43 -13.77 -15.47 28.60
C TYR A 43 -13.72 -17.00 28.49
N PRO A 44 -12.57 -17.64 28.80
CA PRO A 44 -12.44 -19.09 28.68
C PRO A 44 -13.38 -19.82 29.66
N LYS A 45 -13.60 -21.11 29.42
CA LYS A 45 -14.34 -21.97 30.38
C LYS A 45 -13.68 -21.97 31.73
N MET A 46 -14.51 -22.05 32.77
CA MET A 46 -14.01 -22.23 34.12
C MET A 46 -13.33 -23.58 34.24
N GLU A 47 -12.13 -23.61 34.75
CA GLU A 47 -11.38 -24.81 35.03
C GLU A 47 -10.92 -24.86 36.49
N PRO A 48 -10.98 -26.03 37.17
CA PRO A 48 -10.38 -26.19 38.47
C PRO A 48 -8.85 -26.15 38.34
N ILE A 49 -8.16 -25.75 39.42
CA ILE A 49 -6.70 -25.62 39.42
C ILE A 49 -5.97 -26.92 39.04
N ASP A 50 -6.61 -28.07 39.33
CA ASP A 50 -6.04 -29.40 39.12
C ASP A 50 -6.07 -29.83 37.63
N GLU A 51 -6.85 -29.15 36.80
CA GLU A 51 -7.01 -29.42 35.36
C GLU A 51 -6.18 -28.52 34.46
N ILE A 52 -5.38 -27.61 35.00
CA ILE A 52 -4.48 -26.77 34.21
C ILE A 52 -3.46 -27.68 33.51
N SER A 53 -3.75 -28.03 32.25
CA SER A 53 -2.93 -28.96 31.45
C SER A 53 -1.82 -28.30 30.68
N SER A 54 -1.95 -27.01 30.37
CA SER A 54 -0.94 -26.22 29.63
C SER A 54 -1.00 -24.76 30.04
N LEU A 55 0.17 -24.14 30.20
CA LEU A 55 0.29 -22.70 30.33
C LEU A 55 0.32 -22.11 28.92
N THR A 56 -0.78 -21.50 28.51
CA THR A 56 -0.84 -20.71 27.29
C THR A 56 -0.49 -19.24 27.58
N GLU A 57 -0.26 -18.45 26.55
CA GLU A 57 -0.11 -17.00 26.72
C GLU A 57 -1.45 -16.32 27.03
N GLU A 58 -2.55 -17.02 26.94
CA GLU A 58 -3.92 -16.56 27.18
C GLU A 58 -4.28 -16.48 28.66
N ASN A 59 -5.35 -15.75 28.97
CA ASN A 59 -5.90 -15.72 30.33
C ASN A 59 -6.66 -17.00 30.66
N HIS A 60 -6.56 -17.42 31.91
CA HIS A 60 -7.28 -18.58 32.50
C HIS A 60 -8.37 -18.10 33.43
N ALA A 61 -9.41 -18.91 33.60
CA ALA A 61 -10.50 -18.69 34.54
C ALA A 61 -10.51 -19.83 35.56
N ILE A 62 -9.86 -19.59 36.69
CA ILE A 62 -9.70 -20.63 37.71
C ILE A 62 -10.81 -20.54 38.74
N VAL A 63 -11.64 -21.58 38.82
CA VAL A 63 -12.65 -21.70 39.89
C VAL A 63 -12.03 -22.34 41.12
N ALA A 64 -12.10 -21.66 42.26
CA ALA A 64 -11.55 -22.20 43.51
C ALA A 64 -12.30 -21.70 44.73
N GLN A 65 -12.32 -22.56 45.78
CA GLN A 65 -12.83 -22.20 47.11
C GLN A 65 -11.78 -21.40 47.88
N VAL A 66 -12.16 -20.26 48.41
CA VAL A 66 -11.32 -19.44 49.30
C VAL A 66 -11.36 -20.10 50.69
N ARG A 67 -10.31 -20.82 51.07
CA ARG A 67 -10.22 -21.51 52.38
C ARG A 67 -9.66 -20.63 53.49
N THR A 68 -8.84 -19.65 53.16
CA THR A 68 -8.19 -18.73 54.08
C THR A 68 -8.38 -17.30 53.65
N SER A 69 -8.50 -16.38 54.60
CA SER A 69 -8.58 -14.96 54.26
C SER A 69 -7.27 -14.43 53.62
N PRO A 70 -7.35 -13.54 52.64
CA PRO A 70 -6.16 -12.96 52.05
C PRO A 70 -5.29 -12.24 53.08
N VAL A 71 -3.96 -12.38 52.93
CA VAL A 71 -2.96 -11.76 53.80
C VAL A 71 -2.45 -10.48 53.15
N VAL A 72 -2.55 -9.38 53.90
CA VAL A 72 -1.98 -8.08 53.43
C VAL A 72 -0.58 -7.90 54.01
N LYS A 73 0.42 -7.82 53.14
CA LYS A 73 1.82 -7.52 53.48
C LYS A 73 2.19 -6.13 53.01
N SER A 74 2.68 -5.31 53.95
CA SER A 74 3.21 -3.97 53.62
C SER A 74 4.73 -3.99 53.66
N THR A 75 5.34 -3.58 52.53
CA THR A 75 6.79 -3.32 52.43
C THR A 75 7.00 -1.81 52.40
N ARG A 76 8.26 -1.34 52.58
CA ARG A 76 8.60 0.11 52.50
C ARG A 76 8.19 0.79 51.18
N ARG A 77 7.96 0.02 50.09
CA ARG A 77 7.66 0.54 48.76
C ARG A 77 6.25 0.17 48.26
N MET A 78 5.62 -0.88 48.74
CA MET A 78 4.39 -1.41 48.18
C MET A 78 3.59 -2.26 49.16
N GLN A 79 2.27 -2.22 49.00
CA GLN A 79 1.32 -3.06 49.72
C GLN A 79 0.86 -4.21 48.81
N LEU A 80 0.97 -5.43 49.27
CA LEU A 80 0.61 -6.65 48.55
C LEU A 80 -0.51 -7.39 49.29
N THR A 81 -1.56 -7.77 48.57
CA THR A 81 -2.57 -8.72 49.06
C THR A 81 -2.31 -10.07 48.43
N LEU A 82 -2.12 -11.08 49.25
CA LEU A 82 -1.75 -12.43 48.84
C LEU A 82 -2.84 -13.41 49.26
N LEU A 83 -3.22 -14.32 48.38
CA LEU A 83 -4.13 -15.42 48.63
C LEU A 83 -3.55 -16.70 48.00
N THR A 84 -3.58 -17.80 48.71
CA THR A 84 -3.26 -19.10 48.14
C THR A 84 -4.54 -19.90 47.96
N ILE A 85 -4.80 -20.36 46.74
CA ILE A 85 -5.93 -21.24 46.39
C ILE A 85 -5.44 -22.64 46.00
N GLY A 86 -6.34 -23.62 45.98
CA GLY A 86 -6.07 -24.99 45.56
C GLY A 86 -6.09 -26.02 46.66
N SER A 87 -5.75 -27.28 46.31
CA SER A 87 -5.78 -28.47 47.17
C SER A 87 -4.36 -29.01 47.44
N VAL A 88 -4.25 -30.14 48.10
CA VAL A 88 -2.98 -30.84 48.35
C VAL A 88 -2.41 -31.33 46.99
N GLY A 89 -1.29 -30.79 46.58
CA GLY A 89 -0.62 -31.12 45.31
C GLY A 89 -0.67 -30.01 44.28
N HIS A 90 -1.76 -29.25 44.19
CA HIS A 90 -1.92 -28.18 43.20
C HIS A 90 -2.29 -26.86 43.89
N LYS A 91 -1.34 -25.97 44.04
CA LYS A 91 -1.52 -24.65 44.67
C LYS A 91 -1.16 -23.52 43.72
N MET A 92 -1.96 -22.45 43.73
CA MET A 92 -1.69 -21.22 43.02
C MET A 92 -1.67 -20.06 43.98
N GLN A 93 -0.73 -19.14 43.79
CA GLN A 93 -0.65 -17.90 44.55
C GLN A 93 -1.26 -16.76 43.71
N LEU A 94 -2.23 -16.07 44.28
CA LEU A 94 -2.87 -14.87 43.74
C LEU A 94 -2.25 -13.67 44.42
N ILE A 95 -1.90 -12.66 43.62
CA ILE A 95 -1.18 -11.45 44.06
C ILE A 95 -1.89 -10.20 43.55
N TRP A 96 -2.29 -9.30 44.43
CA TRP A 96 -2.80 -7.97 44.09
C TRP A 96 -1.87 -6.90 44.67
N TYR A 97 -1.57 -5.91 43.85
CA TYR A 97 -0.72 -4.78 44.19
C TYR A 97 -1.59 -3.58 44.55
N ARG A 98 -1.34 -2.95 45.75
CA ARG A 98 -2.06 -1.75 46.24
C ARG A 98 -3.58 -1.89 46.37
N GLN A 99 -4.08 -3.12 46.63
CA GLN A 99 -5.50 -3.43 46.73
C GLN A 99 -5.84 -4.18 48.07
N PRO A 100 -5.69 -3.53 49.23
CA PRO A 100 -5.95 -4.18 50.54
C PRO A 100 -7.42 -4.51 50.74
N TYR A 101 -8.33 -3.82 50.05
CA TYR A 101 -9.78 -4.05 50.13
C TYR A 101 -10.22 -5.43 49.63
N ILE A 102 -9.43 -6.10 48.83
CA ILE A 102 -9.69 -7.47 48.34
C ILE A 102 -9.91 -8.43 49.53
N ARG A 103 -9.22 -8.22 50.65
CA ARG A 103 -9.41 -9.00 51.89
C ARG A 103 -10.84 -8.97 52.36
N ASN A 104 -11.55 -7.87 52.22
CA ASN A 104 -12.93 -7.69 52.68
C ASN A 104 -13.96 -8.24 51.69
N ASN A 105 -13.59 -8.35 50.40
CA ASN A 105 -14.47 -8.78 49.32
C ASN A 105 -14.54 -10.32 49.21
N LEU A 106 -13.51 -11.03 49.63
CA LEU A 106 -13.44 -12.48 49.56
C LEU A 106 -13.85 -13.11 50.93
N LYS A 107 -14.94 -13.87 50.90
CA LYS A 107 -15.45 -14.57 52.08
C LYS A 107 -14.88 -15.99 52.14
N ALA A 108 -14.49 -16.45 53.34
CA ALA A 108 -14.04 -17.81 53.55
C ALA A 108 -15.14 -18.84 53.24
N ASN A 109 -14.73 -20.00 52.73
CA ASN A 109 -15.59 -21.11 52.31
C ASN A 109 -16.54 -20.85 51.12
N GLN A 110 -16.36 -19.71 50.40
CA GLN A 110 -17.09 -19.44 49.16
C GLN A 110 -16.21 -19.70 47.93
N TYR A 111 -16.86 -20.06 46.83
CA TYR A 111 -16.21 -20.23 45.52
C TYR A 111 -16.20 -18.92 44.76
N TYR A 112 -15.07 -18.64 44.09
CA TYR A 112 -14.89 -17.51 43.21
C TYR A 112 -14.16 -17.95 41.94
N VAL A 113 -14.33 -17.23 40.87
CA VAL A 113 -13.55 -17.38 39.62
C VAL A 113 -12.49 -16.29 39.58
N PHE A 114 -11.25 -16.72 39.47
CA PHE A 114 -10.09 -15.84 39.32
C PHE A 114 -9.65 -15.84 37.86
N TYR A 115 -9.82 -14.69 37.20
CA TYR A 115 -9.54 -14.56 35.80
C TYR A 115 -8.25 -13.75 35.61
N GLY A 116 -7.27 -14.29 34.86
CA GLY A 116 -6.00 -13.64 34.60
C GLY A 116 -4.97 -14.60 34.00
N LYS A 117 -3.77 -14.04 33.72
CA LYS A 117 -2.65 -14.81 33.18
C LYS A 117 -1.98 -15.64 34.26
N VAL A 118 -1.84 -16.94 34.01
CA VAL A 118 -1.12 -17.87 34.89
C VAL A 118 0.34 -17.94 34.48
N THR A 119 1.27 -17.79 35.42
CA THR A 119 2.71 -17.90 35.22
C THR A 119 3.31 -18.85 36.26
N ILE A 120 4.49 -19.42 35.95
CA ILE A 120 5.26 -20.19 36.94
C ILE A 120 6.40 -19.30 37.45
N LYS A 121 6.41 -19.05 38.78
CA LYS A 121 7.50 -18.38 39.47
C LYS A 121 8.05 -19.28 40.56
N GLU A 122 9.34 -19.56 40.56
CA GLU A 122 9.99 -20.47 41.55
C GLU A 122 9.28 -21.82 41.71
N GLY A 123 8.82 -22.38 40.58
CA GLY A 123 8.12 -23.67 40.58
C GLY A 123 6.68 -23.66 41.13
N LYS A 124 6.08 -22.47 41.33
CA LYS A 124 4.70 -22.28 41.79
C LYS A 124 3.87 -21.57 40.72
N TYR A 125 2.61 -21.97 40.59
CA TYR A 125 1.64 -21.23 39.80
C TYR A 125 1.32 -19.90 40.48
N VAL A 126 1.41 -18.82 39.72
CA VAL A 126 1.16 -17.44 40.17
C VAL A 126 0.23 -16.75 39.18
N MET A 127 -0.80 -16.10 39.71
CA MET A 127 -1.66 -15.19 38.92
C MET A 127 -1.59 -13.78 39.55
N GLU A 128 -1.13 -12.81 38.77
CA GLU A 128 -1.00 -11.43 39.23
C GLU A 128 -2.18 -10.57 38.79
N GLN A 129 -2.69 -9.77 39.72
CA GLN A 129 -3.84 -8.88 39.50
C GLN A 129 -5.08 -9.60 38.90
N PRO A 130 -5.46 -10.80 39.38
CA PRO A 130 -6.66 -11.47 38.88
C PRO A 130 -7.93 -10.65 39.12
N VAL A 131 -8.80 -10.64 38.11
CA VAL A 131 -10.18 -10.15 38.28
C VAL A 131 -10.98 -11.24 38.95
N ILE A 132 -11.84 -10.85 39.92
CA ILE A 132 -12.62 -11.76 40.72
C ILE A 132 -14.08 -11.70 40.28
N TYR A 133 -14.65 -12.87 40.00
CA TYR A 133 -16.06 -13.00 39.66
C TYR A 133 -16.75 -14.02 40.58
N GLU A 134 -18.04 -13.82 40.80
CA GLU A 134 -18.90 -14.88 41.32
C GLU A 134 -19.14 -15.94 40.24
N PRO A 135 -19.16 -17.26 40.59
CA PRO A 135 -19.31 -18.32 39.58
C PRO A 135 -20.53 -18.14 38.68
N GLN A 136 -21.68 -17.79 39.24
CA GLN A 136 -22.92 -17.58 38.49
C GLN A 136 -22.81 -16.41 37.52
N ALA A 137 -22.13 -15.33 37.89
CA ALA A 137 -21.89 -14.18 37.00
C ALA A 137 -20.91 -14.53 35.89
N TYR A 138 -19.89 -15.34 36.18
CA TYR A 138 -18.92 -15.77 35.19
C TYR A 138 -19.51 -16.75 34.17
N THR A 139 -20.37 -17.68 34.59
CA THR A 139 -21.07 -18.60 33.67
C THR A 139 -21.85 -17.88 32.58
N GLN A 140 -22.36 -16.67 32.87
CA GLN A 140 -23.07 -15.86 31.86
C GLN A 140 -22.11 -15.25 30.82
N MET A 141 -20.82 -15.24 31.09
CA MET A 141 -19.78 -14.65 30.19
C MET A 141 -18.93 -15.75 29.55
N GLU A 142 -19.05 -16.96 30.00
CA GLU A 142 -18.25 -18.12 29.57
C GLU A 142 -18.42 -18.35 28.06
N ASP A 143 -17.29 -18.47 27.35
CA ASP A 143 -17.19 -18.60 25.87
C ASP A 143 -17.77 -17.44 25.07
N MET A 144 -18.20 -16.35 25.71
CA MET A 144 -18.66 -15.15 24.99
C MET A 144 -17.52 -14.24 24.57
N LEU A 145 -17.71 -13.56 23.45
CA LEU A 145 -16.82 -12.53 22.95
C LEU A 145 -17.30 -11.14 23.42
N PHE A 146 -16.53 -10.50 24.27
CA PHE A 146 -16.85 -9.17 24.80
C PHE A 146 -16.12 -8.09 24.02
N PRO A 147 -16.83 -7.08 23.48
CA PRO A 147 -16.23 -6.03 22.71
C PRO A 147 -15.38 -5.09 23.57
N VAL A 148 -14.23 -4.69 23.04
CA VAL A 148 -13.38 -3.65 23.61
C VAL A 148 -13.28 -2.52 22.60
N TYR A 149 -13.69 -1.32 23.02
CA TYR A 149 -13.76 -0.13 22.16
C TYR A 149 -12.51 0.76 22.32
N SER A 150 -12.21 1.54 21.28
CA SER A 150 -11.28 2.65 21.40
C SER A 150 -11.96 3.78 22.17
N LEU A 151 -11.33 4.25 23.26
CA LEU A 151 -11.94 5.16 24.21
C LEU A 151 -11.10 6.43 24.39
N THR A 152 -11.77 7.55 24.71
CA THR A 152 -11.13 8.77 25.21
C THR A 152 -11.28 8.89 26.73
N GLY A 153 -10.45 9.73 27.35
CA GLY A 153 -10.51 9.94 28.79
C GLY A 153 -11.90 10.35 29.27
N GLY A 154 -12.43 9.62 30.26
CA GLY A 154 -13.75 9.84 30.84
C GLY A 154 -14.87 8.93 30.33
N VAL A 155 -14.66 8.20 29.23
CA VAL A 155 -15.58 7.16 28.73
C VAL A 155 -15.07 5.79 29.12
N SER A 156 -15.89 4.97 29.78
CA SER A 156 -15.54 3.59 30.12
C SER A 156 -16.11 2.59 29.09
N ASN A 157 -15.46 1.42 28.93
CA ASN A 157 -15.96 0.36 28.04
C ASN A 157 -17.37 -0.10 28.42
N ASN A 158 -17.67 -0.15 29.73
CA ASN A 158 -18.99 -0.51 30.23
C ASN A 158 -20.06 0.53 29.82
N LEU A 159 -19.72 1.82 29.79
CA LEU A 159 -20.62 2.87 29.33
C LEU A 159 -20.90 2.67 27.82
N MET A 160 -19.87 2.42 27.02
CA MET A 160 -20.01 2.12 25.58
C MET A 160 -20.94 0.93 25.36
N ILE A 161 -20.64 -0.21 25.99
CA ILE A 161 -21.47 -1.43 25.90
C ILE A 161 -22.94 -1.16 26.25
N LYS A 162 -23.17 -0.44 27.36
CA LYS A 162 -24.52 -0.10 27.80
C LYS A 162 -25.25 0.78 26.80
N THR A 163 -24.59 1.79 26.26
CA THR A 163 -25.15 2.73 25.31
C THR A 163 -25.48 2.05 23.96
N ILE A 164 -24.56 1.22 23.45
CA ILE A 164 -24.76 0.49 22.21
C ILE A 164 -25.89 -0.55 22.36
N ARG A 165 -25.98 -1.24 23.50
CA ARG A 165 -27.12 -2.17 23.76
C ARG A 165 -28.45 -1.46 23.76
N GLN A 166 -28.54 -0.23 24.28
CA GLN A 166 -29.77 0.56 24.22
C GLN A 166 -30.11 0.96 22.77
N ALA A 167 -29.09 1.39 22.00
CA ALA A 167 -29.28 1.74 20.60
C ALA A 167 -29.77 0.54 19.76
N LEU A 168 -29.18 -0.64 19.96
CA LEU A 168 -29.55 -1.88 19.29
C LEU A 168 -30.91 -2.46 19.73
N ALA A 169 -31.45 -2.03 20.88
CA ALA A 169 -32.78 -2.46 21.33
C ALA A 169 -33.93 -1.83 20.55
N GLU A 170 -33.69 -0.72 19.88
CA GLU A 170 -34.60 -0.14 18.90
C GLU A 170 -34.53 -0.96 17.61
N LYS A 171 -35.67 -1.36 17.07
CA LYS A 171 -35.72 -2.21 15.87
C LYS A 171 -35.46 -1.42 14.59
N ASP A 172 -34.73 -2.01 13.67
CA ASP A 172 -34.58 -1.62 12.27
C ASP A 172 -34.19 -0.15 12.07
N MET A 173 -33.17 0.29 12.83
CA MET A 173 -32.73 1.69 12.80
C MET A 173 -31.90 2.05 11.58
N LEU A 174 -31.21 1.05 11.00
CA LEU A 174 -30.37 1.24 9.83
C LEU A 174 -31.02 0.59 8.60
N TYR A 175 -31.02 1.30 7.49
CA TYR A 175 -31.53 0.75 6.23
C TYR A 175 -30.43 -0.04 5.52
N ASP A 176 -30.78 -1.26 5.06
CA ASP A 176 -29.91 -2.00 4.17
C ASP A 176 -29.99 -1.39 2.77
N TYR A 177 -28.92 -0.79 2.33
CA TYR A 177 -28.83 -0.07 1.07
C TYR A 177 -28.28 -0.91 -0.08
N LEU A 178 -27.71 -2.09 0.22
CA LEU A 178 -27.22 -2.98 -0.83
C LEU A 178 -28.40 -3.66 -1.54
N PRO A 179 -28.43 -3.68 -2.88
CA PRO A 179 -29.38 -4.45 -3.65
C PRO A 179 -29.38 -5.93 -3.26
N THR A 180 -30.56 -6.57 -3.31
CA THR A 180 -30.72 -7.96 -2.85
C THR A 180 -29.89 -8.95 -3.67
N ASP A 181 -29.81 -8.76 -4.98
CA ASP A 181 -29.00 -9.55 -5.91
C ASP A 181 -27.50 -9.51 -5.55
N VAL A 182 -26.98 -8.33 -5.19
CA VAL A 182 -25.59 -8.17 -4.71
C VAL A 182 -25.38 -8.94 -3.40
N ARG A 183 -26.33 -8.83 -2.45
CA ARG A 183 -26.22 -9.56 -1.18
C ARG A 183 -26.21 -11.08 -1.38
N GLU A 184 -27.11 -11.58 -2.23
CA GLU A 184 -27.21 -13.00 -2.55
C GLU A 184 -25.95 -13.50 -3.30
N LYS A 185 -25.51 -12.78 -4.32
CA LYS A 185 -24.33 -13.13 -5.13
C LYS A 185 -23.06 -13.32 -4.30
N TYR A 186 -22.84 -12.45 -3.30
CA TYR A 186 -21.61 -12.47 -2.48
C TYR A 186 -21.85 -13.10 -1.10
N ALA A 187 -22.99 -13.67 -0.83
CA ALA A 187 -23.40 -14.27 0.44
C ALA A 187 -23.12 -13.31 1.62
N LEU A 188 -23.75 -12.15 1.59
CA LEU A 188 -23.64 -11.10 2.60
C LEU A 188 -24.90 -11.11 3.49
N CYS A 189 -24.72 -11.08 4.81
CA CYS A 189 -25.82 -10.99 5.74
C CYS A 189 -26.50 -9.61 5.72
N GLU A 190 -27.67 -9.50 6.32
CA GLU A 190 -28.41 -8.24 6.44
C GLU A 190 -27.66 -7.22 7.30
N TYR A 191 -27.80 -5.93 7.00
CA TYR A 191 -26.98 -4.87 7.58
C TYR A 191 -27.17 -4.69 9.09
N ASN A 192 -28.44 -4.66 9.59
CA ASN A 192 -28.69 -4.56 11.04
C ASN A 192 -28.22 -5.81 11.80
N TYR A 193 -28.33 -6.99 11.18
CA TYR A 193 -27.75 -8.22 11.73
C TYR A 193 -26.22 -8.10 11.84
N ALA A 194 -25.55 -7.61 10.79
CA ALA A 194 -24.12 -7.41 10.81
C ALA A 194 -23.70 -6.43 11.92
N VAL A 195 -24.37 -5.28 12.02
CA VAL A 195 -24.09 -4.29 13.08
C VAL A 195 -24.33 -4.87 14.48
N LYS A 196 -25.35 -5.67 14.66
CA LYS A 196 -25.59 -6.34 15.95
C LYS A 196 -24.48 -7.34 16.27
N GLN A 197 -24.13 -8.20 15.31
CA GLN A 197 -23.15 -9.27 15.52
C GLN A 197 -21.71 -8.76 15.62
N ILE A 198 -21.36 -7.62 15.01
CA ILE A 198 -20.06 -7.02 15.21
C ILE A 198 -19.88 -6.45 16.62
N HIS A 199 -20.96 -5.99 17.28
CA HIS A 199 -20.90 -5.49 18.65
C HIS A 199 -21.02 -6.61 19.67
N PHE A 200 -21.95 -7.54 19.47
CA PHE A 200 -22.27 -8.62 20.41
C PHE A 200 -22.46 -9.92 19.63
N PRO A 201 -21.36 -10.55 19.20
CA PRO A 201 -21.43 -11.78 18.42
C PRO A 201 -21.95 -12.95 19.25
N ASP A 202 -22.88 -13.70 18.66
CA ASP A 202 -23.41 -14.94 19.27
C ASP A 202 -22.39 -16.09 19.19
N SER A 203 -21.50 -16.05 18.18
CA SER A 203 -20.39 -17.00 17.98
C SER A 203 -19.24 -16.36 17.21
N PHE A 204 -18.12 -17.06 17.06
CA PHE A 204 -17.01 -16.62 16.22
C PHE A 204 -17.40 -16.59 14.73
N ASP A 205 -18.24 -17.53 14.29
CA ASP A 205 -18.70 -17.61 12.91
C ASP A 205 -19.59 -16.41 12.56
N THR A 206 -20.53 -16.03 13.45
CA THR A 206 -21.39 -14.85 13.24
C THR A 206 -20.60 -13.55 13.25
N LEU A 207 -19.49 -13.48 14.00
CA LEU A 207 -18.57 -12.36 13.96
C LEU A 207 -17.86 -12.26 12.60
N ILE A 208 -17.42 -13.38 12.03
CA ILE A 208 -16.78 -13.42 10.71
C ILE A 208 -17.75 -12.97 9.63
N GLU A 209 -19.00 -13.45 9.64
CA GLU A 209 -20.04 -13.07 8.69
C GLU A 209 -20.35 -11.56 8.77
N ALA A 210 -20.53 -11.05 9.98
CA ALA A 210 -20.78 -9.64 10.22
C ALA A 210 -19.61 -8.77 9.74
N ARG A 211 -18.38 -9.17 10.07
CA ARG A 211 -17.18 -8.46 9.62
C ARG A 211 -17.07 -8.45 8.09
N LYS A 212 -17.30 -9.61 7.44
CA LYS A 212 -17.29 -9.70 5.96
C LYS A 212 -18.25 -8.70 5.34
N ARG A 213 -19.49 -8.61 5.87
CA ARG A 213 -20.51 -7.67 5.39
C ARG A 213 -20.03 -6.22 5.55
N LEU A 214 -19.62 -5.80 6.73
CA LEU A 214 -19.24 -4.42 7.02
C LEU A 214 -17.96 -3.99 6.29
N VAL A 215 -17.00 -4.89 6.11
CA VAL A 215 -15.82 -4.66 5.28
C VAL A 215 -16.20 -4.49 3.81
N PHE A 216 -17.13 -5.31 3.30
CA PHE A 216 -17.65 -5.16 1.95
C PHE A 216 -18.30 -3.78 1.78
N ASP A 217 -19.11 -3.35 2.74
CA ASP A 217 -19.79 -2.05 2.73
C ASP A 217 -18.80 -0.87 2.69
N GLU A 218 -17.72 -0.91 3.49
CA GLU A 218 -16.70 0.13 3.48
C GLU A 218 -16.01 0.25 2.11
N PHE A 219 -15.63 -0.87 1.51
CA PHE A 219 -15.00 -0.88 0.18
C PHE A 219 -15.99 -0.50 -0.91
N PHE A 220 -17.21 -1.03 -0.85
CA PHE A 220 -18.24 -0.80 -1.85
C PHE A 220 -18.60 0.69 -1.95
N LEU A 221 -18.92 1.34 -0.82
CA LEU A 221 -19.25 2.76 -0.80
C LEU A 221 -18.08 3.64 -1.23
N PHE A 222 -16.86 3.26 -0.84
CA PHE A 222 -15.67 3.99 -1.24
C PHE A 222 -15.45 3.91 -2.75
N ILE A 223 -15.49 2.71 -3.34
CA ILE A 223 -15.29 2.51 -4.79
C ILE A 223 -16.44 3.14 -5.58
N LEU A 224 -17.69 2.96 -5.12
CA LEU A 224 -18.85 3.55 -5.74
C LEU A 224 -18.73 5.08 -5.79
N GLY A 225 -18.42 5.71 -4.66
CA GLY A 225 -18.23 7.16 -4.58
C GLY A 225 -17.14 7.67 -5.52
N MET A 226 -16.00 6.98 -5.58
CA MET A 226 -14.92 7.34 -6.50
C MET A 226 -15.32 7.17 -7.98
N GLN A 227 -15.94 6.05 -8.33
CA GLN A 227 -16.35 5.80 -9.73
C GLN A 227 -17.48 6.71 -10.15
N TYR A 228 -18.44 6.98 -9.28
CA TYR A 228 -19.52 7.92 -9.53
C TYR A 228 -19.00 9.34 -9.77
N GLN A 229 -18.09 9.82 -8.94
CA GLN A 229 -17.43 11.12 -9.16
C GLN A 229 -16.65 11.16 -10.47
N LYS A 230 -15.98 10.04 -10.81
CA LYS A 230 -15.26 9.90 -12.08
C LYS A 230 -16.22 9.98 -13.27
N GLU A 231 -17.38 9.28 -13.22
CA GLU A 231 -18.39 9.36 -14.28
C GLU A 231 -18.97 10.77 -14.41
N GLN A 232 -19.17 11.49 -13.32
CA GLN A 232 -19.56 12.90 -13.36
C GLN A 232 -18.45 13.79 -13.98
N LYS A 233 -17.17 13.50 -13.72
CA LYS A 233 -16.02 14.21 -14.32
C LYS A 233 -15.73 13.76 -15.77
N LYS A 234 -16.02 12.52 -16.16
CA LYS A 234 -15.88 12.01 -17.54
C LYS A 234 -16.73 12.76 -18.57
N ARG A 235 -17.66 13.59 -18.13
CA ARG A 235 -18.45 14.48 -19.03
C ARG A 235 -17.62 15.62 -19.62
N GLU A 236 -16.32 15.70 -19.41
CA GLU A 236 -15.44 16.60 -20.15
C GLU A 236 -15.27 16.09 -21.58
N SER A 237 -15.87 16.82 -22.53
CA SER A 237 -15.84 16.43 -23.92
C SER A 237 -14.42 16.45 -24.48
N ASN A 238 -14.06 15.39 -25.22
CA ASN A 238 -12.85 15.33 -26.02
C ASN A 238 -12.90 16.40 -27.13
N ALA A 239 -11.95 17.31 -27.12
CA ALA A 239 -11.83 18.37 -28.11
C ALA A 239 -11.00 17.96 -29.34
N PHE A 240 -10.46 16.74 -29.37
CA PHE A 240 -9.54 16.26 -30.39
C PHE A 240 -10.19 15.16 -31.25
N SER A 241 -9.94 15.21 -32.55
CA SER A 241 -10.39 14.18 -33.49
C SER A 241 -9.16 13.46 -34.04
N PHE A 242 -8.96 12.23 -33.64
CA PHE A 242 -7.83 11.40 -34.08
C PHE A 242 -8.16 10.72 -35.40
N ARG A 243 -7.14 10.57 -36.25
CA ARG A 243 -7.22 9.79 -37.49
C ARG A 243 -7.26 8.30 -37.17
N GLU A 244 -7.60 7.48 -38.17
CA GLU A 244 -7.47 6.02 -38.03
C GLU A 244 -6.03 5.65 -37.63
N PRO A 245 -5.83 4.61 -36.80
CA PRO A 245 -4.54 4.29 -36.19
C PRO A 245 -3.59 3.51 -37.12
N GLU A 246 -3.72 3.64 -38.45
CA GLU A 246 -2.90 2.94 -39.48
C GLU A 246 -1.39 3.08 -39.22
N ILE A 247 -0.93 4.24 -38.76
CA ILE A 247 0.47 4.48 -38.42
C ILE A 247 0.97 3.58 -37.29
N ILE A 248 0.09 3.17 -36.38
CA ILE A 248 0.44 2.24 -35.30
C ILE A 248 0.75 0.87 -35.89
N GLU A 249 -0.08 0.37 -36.80
CA GLU A 249 0.12 -0.92 -37.49
C GLU A 249 1.39 -0.90 -38.33
N GLU A 250 1.66 0.17 -39.06
CA GLU A 250 2.89 0.36 -39.81
C GLU A 250 4.14 0.34 -38.92
N CYS A 251 4.09 1.01 -37.76
CA CYS A 251 5.18 0.99 -36.79
C CYS A 251 5.38 -0.41 -36.18
N ILE A 252 4.29 -1.09 -35.81
CA ILE A 252 4.35 -2.45 -35.26
C ILE A 252 4.96 -3.41 -36.29
N GLY A 253 4.60 -3.30 -37.57
CA GLY A 253 5.17 -4.13 -38.65
C GLY A 253 6.68 -3.94 -38.86
N LYS A 254 7.25 -2.81 -38.45
CA LYS A 254 8.69 -2.49 -38.53
C LYS A 254 9.46 -2.80 -37.25
N LEU A 255 8.79 -3.25 -36.18
CA LEU A 255 9.47 -3.64 -34.93
C LEU A 255 10.30 -4.92 -35.14
N PRO A 256 11.51 -5.04 -34.53
CA PRO A 256 12.34 -6.25 -34.62
C PRO A 256 11.84 -7.39 -33.72
N TYR A 257 10.71 -7.20 -33.06
CA TYR A 257 10.05 -8.16 -32.16
C TYR A 257 8.52 -7.98 -32.20
N GLU A 258 7.81 -8.99 -31.82
CA GLU A 258 6.35 -8.90 -31.67
C GLU A 258 5.97 -8.30 -30.30
N LEU A 259 4.93 -7.46 -30.29
CA LEU A 259 4.34 -6.99 -29.05
C LEU A 259 3.68 -8.15 -28.31
N THR A 260 3.82 -8.19 -26.99
CA THR A 260 3.10 -9.16 -26.14
C THR A 260 1.60 -8.93 -26.20
N GLY A 261 0.83 -9.96 -25.85
CA GLY A 261 -0.63 -9.83 -25.77
C GLY A 261 -1.07 -8.70 -24.81
N ALA A 262 -0.38 -8.55 -23.68
CA ALA A 262 -0.67 -7.50 -22.71
C ALA A 262 -0.33 -6.09 -23.24
N GLN A 263 0.74 -5.93 -24.03
CA GLN A 263 1.08 -4.66 -24.66
C GLN A 263 0.04 -4.28 -25.73
N LYS A 264 -0.42 -5.24 -26.53
CA LYS A 264 -1.49 -5.02 -27.53
C LYS A 264 -2.78 -4.58 -26.85
N ARG A 265 -3.24 -5.32 -25.81
CA ARG A 265 -4.45 -4.93 -25.03
C ARG A 265 -4.33 -3.51 -24.44
N ALA A 266 -3.18 -3.17 -23.84
CA ALA A 266 -2.97 -1.84 -23.29
C ALA A 266 -2.98 -0.75 -24.36
N LEU A 267 -2.45 -1.02 -25.54
CA LEU A 267 -2.47 -0.09 -26.68
C LEU A 267 -3.89 0.08 -27.24
N ASP A 268 -4.64 -1.03 -27.37
CA ASP A 268 -6.04 -1.01 -27.82
C ASP A 268 -6.93 -0.20 -26.86
N ASP A 269 -6.69 -0.32 -25.54
CA ASP A 269 -7.36 0.48 -24.52
C ASP A 269 -7.08 1.98 -24.72
N VAL A 270 -5.81 2.36 -24.95
CA VAL A 270 -5.42 3.75 -25.18
C VAL A 270 -6.08 4.30 -26.47
N ILE A 271 -6.07 3.52 -27.56
CA ILE A 271 -6.69 3.91 -28.83
C ILE A 271 -8.18 4.15 -28.63
N ARG A 272 -8.89 3.19 -28.03
CA ARG A 272 -10.33 3.28 -27.79
C ARG A 272 -10.68 4.52 -26.96
N ASP A 273 -9.91 4.78 -25.89
CA ASP A 273 -10.18 5.92 -25.03
C ASP A 273 -9.91 7.27 -25.73
N MET A 274 -8.83 7.37 -26.50
CA MET A 274 -8.50 8.61 -27.24
C MET A 274 -9.50 8.89 -28.37
N GLN A 275 -10.14 7.86 -28.93
CA GLN A 275 -11.21 8.01 -29.93
C GLN A 275 -12.59 8.24 -29.29
N SER A 276 -12.72 8.07 -27.96
CA SER A 276 -13.97 8.27 -27.26
C SER A 276 -14.41 9.75 -27.26
N PRO A 277 -15.70 10.04 -27.04
CA PRO A 277 -16.18 11.42 -26.90
C PRO A 277 -15.66 12.13 -25.62
N TYR A 278 -14.92 11.43 -24.76
CA TYR A 278 -14.42 11.94 -23.48
C TYR A 278 -12.90 11.95 -23.41
N VAL A 279 -12.35 12.77 -22.50
CA VAL A 279 -10.92 12.85 -22.27
C VAL A 279 -10.43 11.56 -21.59
N MET A 280 -9.43 10.89 -22.17
CA MET A 280 -8.77 9.73 -21.59
C MET A 280 -8.04 10.11 -20.30
N GLN A 281 -8.22 9.34 -19.25
CA GLN A 281 -7.42 9.37 -18.02
C GLN A 281 -7.04 7.92 -17.67
N ARG A 282 -5.84 7.48 -18.10
CA ARG A 282 -5.46 6.05 -18.00
C ARG A 282 -4.10 5.86 -17.36
N LEU A 283 -4.00 4.82 -16.51
CA LEU A 283 -2.76 4.31 -15.95
C LEU A 283 -2.34 3.03 -16.68
N ILE A 284 -1.14 3.01 -17.26
CA ILE A 284 -0.48 1.77 -17.70
C ILE A 284 0.47 1.33 -16.59
N GLN A 285 0.16 0.20 -16.02
CA GLN A 285 0.95 -0.44 -14.99
C GLN A 285 1.65 -1.68 -15.53
N GLY A 286 2.93 -1.87 -15.19
CA GLY A 286 3.68 -3.05 -15.59
C GLY A 286 5.05 -3.08 -14.95
N ASP A 287 5.64 -4.26 -14.86
CA ASP A 287 6.95 -4.43 -14.26
C ASP A 287 8.06 -3.67 -15.00
N VAL A 288 9.23 -3.53 -14.37
CA VAL A 288 10.41 -2.95 -15.02
C VAL A 288 10.78 -3.78 -16.26
N GLY A 289 10.83 -3.12 -17.42
CA GLY A 289 11.14 -3.78 -18.68
C GLY A 289 9.96 -4.53 -19.33
N SER A 290 8.72 -4.33 -18.89
CA SER A 290 7.51 -4.87 -19.56
C SER A 290 7.17 -4.18 -20.89
N GLY A 291 7.91 -3.13 -21.26
CA GLY A 291 7.77 -2.43 -22.53
C GLY A 291 6.70 -1.33 -22.55
N LYS A 292 6.40 -0.69 -21.42
CA LYS A 292 5.51 0.49 -21.36
C LYS A 292 5.92 1.61 -22.33
N THR A 293 7.24 1.80 -22.51
CA THR A 293 7.81 2.86 -23.36
C THR A 293 7.39 2.73 -24.82
N ILE A 294 7.26 1.52 -25.37
CA ILE A 294 6.80 1.34 -26.76
C ILE A 294 5.33 1.75 -26.93
N VAL A 295 4.47 1.41 -25.95
CA VAL A 295 3.06 1.81 -25.97
C VAL A 295 2.94 3.33 -25.93
N ALA A 296 3.72 4.00 -25.07
CA ALA A 296 3.78 5.47 -25.01
C ALA A 296 4.27 6.09 -26.33
N PHE A 297 5.33 5.52 -26.93
CA PHE A 297 5.85 5.98 -28.20
C PHE A 297 4.79 5.88 -29.33
N LEU A 298 4.13 4.73 -29.46
CA LEU A 298 3.10 4.52 -30.47
C LEU A 298 1.92 5.48 -30.29
N ALA A 299 1.48 5.73 -29.06
CA ALA A 299 0.45 6.73 -28.77
C ALA A 299 0.87 8.15 -29.14
N MET A 300 2.13 8.53 -28.86
CA MET A 300 2.68 9.84 -29.24
C MET A 300 2.83 9.99 -30.75
N ALA A 301 3.32 8.97 -31.45
CA ALA A 301 3.45 8.96 -32.90
C ALA A 301 2.10 9.09 -33.59
N TRP A 302 1.09 8.38 -33.09
CA TRP A 302 -0.29 8.50 -33.60
C TRP A 302 -0.89 9.88 -33.34
N THR A 303 -0.62 10.48 -32.18
CA THR A 303 -1.02 11.84 -31.85
C THR A 303 -0.41 12.83 -32.83
N ALA A 304 0.91 12.70 -33.14
CA ALA A 304 1.61 13.53 -34.09
C ALA A 304 1.06 13.36 -35.52
N ALA A 305 0.77 12.13 -35.96
CA ALA A 305 0.15 11.84 -37.24
C ALA A 305 -1.26 12.44 -37.39
N SER A 306 -1.98 12.56 -36.27
CA SER A 306 -3.29 13.21 -36.20
C SER A 306 -3.20 14.75 -36.21
N GLY A 307 -1.99 15.32 -36.22
CA GLY A 307 -1.77 16.78 -36.29
C GLY A 307 -1.75 17.48 -34.92
N TYR A 308 -1.52 16.73 -33.84
CA TYR A 308 -1.51 17.23 -32.46
C TYR A 308 -0.16 17.04 -31.79
N GLN A 309 0.12 17.87 -30.79
CA GLN A 309 1.30 17.70 -29.94
C GLN A 309 1.06 16.68 -28.86
N SER A 310 2.11 15.96 -28.52
CA SER A 310 2.18 15.06 -27.37
C SER A 310 3.38 15.38 -26.49
N ALA A 311 3.28 15.19 -25.17
CA ALA A 311 4.35 15.47 -24.26
C ALA A 311 4.53 14.35 -23.22
N ILE A 312 5.78 13.91 -23.01
CA ILE A 312 6.13 12.95 -21.96
C ILE A 312 7.04 13.58 -20.93
N MET A 313 6.64 13.52 -19.67
CA MET A 313 7.39 14.01 -18.52
C MET A 313 8.08 12.86 -17.79
N ALA A 314 9.41 12.92 -17.71
CA ALA A 314 10.23 11.99 -16.95
C ALA A 314 10.71 12.61 -15.63
N PRO A 315 10.90 11.81 -14.56
CA PRO A 315 11.30 12.31 -13.25
C PRO A 315 12.72 12.88 -13.19
N THR A 316 13.58 12.47 -14.11
CA THR A 316 14.98 12.92 -14.15
C THR A 316 15.42 13.31 -15.56
N GLU A 317 16.43 14.17 -15.65
CA GLU A 317 16.99 14.59 -16.94
C GLU A 317 17.64 13.43 -17.69
N VAL A 318 18.25 12.51 -16.97
CA VAL A 318 18.89 11.31 -17.58
C VAL A 318 17.83 10.46 -18.28
N LEU A 319 16.71 10.21 -17.63
CA LEU A 319 15.62 9.44 -18.22
C LEU A 319 14.96 10.21 -19.38
N ALA A 320 14.80 11.52 -19.25
CA ALA A 320 14.29 12.35 -20.34
C ALA A 320 15.19 12.28 -21.59
N ARG A 321 16.51 12.34 -21.41
CA ARG A 321 17.47 12.19 -22.52
C ARG A 321 17.43 10.79 -23.13
N GLN A 322 17.33 9.74 -22.32
CA GLN A 322 17.17 8.37 -22.84
C GLN A 322 15.88 8.18 -23.64
N HIS A 323 14.76 8.70 -23.15
CA HIS A 323 13.52 8.69 -23.95
C HIS A 323 13.70 9.45 -25.25
N TYR A 324 14.32 10.63 -25.21
CA TYR A 324 14.59 11.44 -26.41
C TYR A 324 15.42 10.68 -27.43
N GLU A 325 16.56 10.11 -27.02
CA GLU A 325 17.43 9.33 -27.91
C GLU A 325 16.71 8.08 -28.47
N THR A 326 15.99 7.35 -27.62
CA THR A 326 15.21 6.18 -28.03
C THR A 326 14.12 6.56 -29.03
N TYR A 327 13.42 7.68 -28.81
CA TYR A 327 12.33 8.11 -29.69
C TYR A 327 12.85 8.66 -31.01
N CYS A 328 14.01 9.32 -31.03
CA CYS A 328 14.68 9.70 -32.25
C CYS A 328 15.08 8.46 -33.09
N GLN A 329 15.68 7.44 -32.45
CA GLN A 329 16.05 6.19 -33.12
C GLN A 329 14.83 5.45 -33.67
N MET A 330 13.76 5.34 -32.87
CA MET A 330 12.52 4.73 -33.33
C MET A 330 11.88 5.51 -34.50
N SER A 331 11.86 6.83 -34.40
CA SER A 331 11.31 7.69 -35.45
C SER A 331 12.06 7.48 -36.76
N GLU A 332 13.40 7.44 -36.73
CA GLU A 332 14.24 7.16 -37.90
C GLU A 332 13.99 5.74 -38.44
N GLN A 333 13.95 4.73 -37.56
CA GLN A 333 13.70 3.33 -37.92
C GLN A 333 12.34 3.15 -38.63
N PHE A 334 11.32 3.86 -38.14
CA PHE A 334 9.96 3.76 -38.69
C PHE A 334 9.72 4.72 -39.87
N GLY A 335 10.68 5.62 -40.17
CA GLY A 335 10.57 6.62 -41.22
C GLY A 335 9.56 7.72 -40.88
N LEU A 336 9.46 8.08 -39.61
CA LEU A 336 8.60 9.17 -39.13
C LEU A 336 9.37 10.49 -39.21
N HIS A 337 8.69 11.56 -39.66
CA HIS A 337 9.30 12.88 -39.83
C HIS A 337 8.65 13.96 -38.94
N PHE A 338 8.25 13.57 -37.71
CA PHE A 338 7.70 14.51 -36.72
C PHE A 338 8.84 15.18 -35.93
N PRO A 339 8.71 16.48 -35.59
CA PRO A 339 9.65 17.14 -34.71
C PRO A 339 9.67 16.50 -33.33
N ILE A 340 10.86 16.11 -32.84
CA ILE A 340 11.06 15.60 -31.49
C ILE A 340 11.87 16.64 -30.72
N VAL A 341 11.31 17.11 -29.59
CA VAL A 341 11.86 18.21 -28.81
C VAL A 341 12.23 17.77 -27.44
N LEU A 342 13.45 18.01 -26.98
CA LEU A 342 13.88 17.83 -25.61
C LEU A 342 13.78 19.16 -24.84
N LEU A 343 13.23 19.14 -23.61
CA LEU A 343 13.17 20.30 -22.72
C LEU A 343 13.49 19.90 -21.27
N THR A 344 14.70 20.23 -20.80
CA THR A 344 15.16 19.91 -19.43
C THR A 344 15.73 21.13 -18.70
N GLY A 345 15.90 21.02 -17.39
CA GLY A 345 16.41 22.10 -16.54
C GLY A 345 17.84 22.53 -16.84
N SER A 346 18.74 21.58 -17.19
CA SER A 346 20.17 21.82 -17.44
C SER A 346 20.52 22.38 -18.84
N MET A 347 19.55 22.44 -19.75
CA MET A 347 19.77 23.00 -21.11
C MET A 347 20.18 24.44 -21.04
N THR A 348 21.03 24.87 -21.99
CA THR A 348 21.45 26.25 -22.15
C THR A 348 20.27 27.18 -22.52
N ALA A 349 20.41 28.46 -22.26
CA ALA A 349 19.36 29.43 -22.58
C ALA A 349 19.03 29.47 -24.10
N LYS A 350 20.02 29.20 -24.95
CA LYS A 350 19.85 29.11 -26.40
C LYS A 350 19.03 27.90 -26.82
N GLU A 351 19.33 26.72 -26.25
CA GLU A 351 18.61 25.48 -26.52
C GLU A 351 17.17 25.57 -26.04
N LYS A 352 16.95 26.07 -24.79
CA LYS A 352 15.61 26.31 -24.28
C LYS A 352 14.78 27.24 -25.16
N ARG A 353 15.38 28.32 -25.62
CA ARG A 353 14.69 29.25 -26.50
C ARG A 353 14.25 28.58 -27.80
N LEU A 354 15.13 27.78 -28.42
CA LEU A 354 14.78 27.02 -29.62
C LEU A 354 13.66 26.03 -29.36
N ALA A 355 13.73 25.26 -28.23
CA ALA A 355 12.68 24.33 -27.84
C ALA A 355 11.33 25.05 -27.68
N TYR A 356 11.27 26.17 -26.95
CA TYR A 356 10.04 26.94 -26.79
C TYR A 356 9.48 27.45 -28.15
N GLN A 357 10.34 27.93 -29.04
CA GLN A 357 9.92 28.35 -30.38
C GLN A 357 9.32 27.21 -31.20
N THR A 358 9.91 26.00 -31.07
CA THR A 358 9.37 24.80 -31.75
C THR A 358 8.02 24.38 -31.15
N LEU A 359 7.84 24.47 -29.83
CA LEU A 359 6.56 24.18 -29.19
C LEU A 359 5.42 25.09 -29.67
N GLU A 360 5.72 26.35 -29.90
CA GLU A 360 4.74 27.34 -30.40
C GLU A 360 4.45 27.17 -31.89
N ALA A 361 5.46 26.80 -32.68
CA ALA A 361 5.37 26.76 -34.16
C ALA A 361 4.83 25.42 -34.67
N GLU A 362 5.28 24.30 -34.13
CA GLU A 362 5.01 22.95 -34.63
C GLU A 362 3.78 22.32 -33.95
N LYS A 363 2.71 22.11 -34.70
CA LYS A 363 1.43 21.60 -34.16
C LYS A 363 1.43 20.11 -33.85
N ASN A 364 2.41 19.36 -34.31
CA ASN A 364 2.51 17.91 -34.19
C ASN A 364 3.83 17.42 -33.61
N ALA A 365 4.48 18.25 -32.78
CA ALA A 365 5.73 17.91 -32.14
C ALA A 365 5.53 16.86 -31.01
N MET A 366 6.47 15.91 -30.92
CA MET A 366 6.62 15.02 -29.80
C MET A 366 7.60 15.62 -28.78
N VAL A 367 7.16 15.94 -27.60
CA VAL A 367 7.94 16.70 -26.61
C VAL A 367 8.34 15.80 -25.46
N ILE A 368 9.61 15.80 -25.10
CA ILE A 368 10.16 14.97 -24.04
C ILE A 368 10.88 15.89 -23.05
N GLY A 369 10.64 15.71 -21.75
CA GLY A 369 11.33 16.55 -20.79
C GLY A 369 11.08 16.19 -19.33
N THR A 370 11.48 17.10 -18.45
CA THR A 370 11.25 17.02 -17.01
C THR A 370 10.18 18.03 -16.57
N HIS A 371 10.14 18.40 -15.30
CA HIS A 371 9.28 19.48 -14.79
C HIS A 371 9.40 20.82 -15.57
N ALA A 372 10.38 20.98 -16.44
CA ALA A 372 10.48 22.14 -17.35
C ALA A 372 9.28 22.24 -18.31
N LEU A 373 8.61 21.11 -18.61
CA LEU A 373 7.42 21.03 -19.47
C LEU A 373 6.20 21.74 -18.89
N ILE A 374 6.10 21.84 -17.57
CA ILE A 374 4.96 22.46 -16.88
C ILE A 374 5.20 23.93 -16.52
N GLN A 375 6.41 24.47 -16.75
CA GLN A 375 6.71 25.87 -16.49
C GLN A 375 5.89 26.82 -17.38
N GLU A 376 5.60 28.03 -16.89
CA GLU A 376 4.79 29.03 -17.62
C GLU A 376 5.30 29.31 -19.03
N LYS A 377 6.63 29.30 -19.22
CA LYS A 377 7.28 29.57 -20.52
C LYS A 377 7.07 28.48 -21.57
N ALA A 378 6.66 27.29 -21.16
CA ALA A 378 6.33 26.21 -22.08
C ALA A 378 4.88 26.38 -22.57
N ILE A 379 4.74 27.03 -23.72
CA ILE A 379 3.47 27.30 -24.40
C ILE A 379 3.31 26.29 -25.54
N TYR A 380 2.22 25.52 -25.48
CA TYR A 380 1.91 24.52 -26.51
C TYR A 380 0.86 25.06 -27.47
N SER A 381 1.07 24.85 -28.76
CA SER A 381 0.13 25.31 -29.79
C SER A 381 -1.10 24.40 -29.88
N ASN A 382 -0.96 23.07 -29.64
CA ASN A 382 -2.03 22.09 -29.85
C ASN A 382 -1.79 20.78 -29.10
N LEU A 383 -1.61 20.84 -27.77
CA LEU A 383 -1.30 19.70 -26.92
C LEU A 383 -2.54 18.82 -26.71
N ALA A 384 -2.50 17.57 -27.19
CA ALA A 384 -3.61 16.61 -27.10
C ALA A 384 -3.32 15.40 -26.22
N LEU A 385 -2.04 15.05 -26.00
CA LEU A 385 -1.66 13.92 -25.16
C LEU A 385 -0.54 14.30 -24.19
N VAL A 386 -0.74 14.01 -22.92
CA VAL A 386 0.23 14.18 -21.84
C VAL A 386 0.54 12.81 -21.23
N ILE A 387 1.80 12.47 -21.15
CA ILE A 387 2.28 11.23 -20.53
C ILE A 387 3.16 11.57 -19.33
N THR A 388 2.94 10.90 -18.20
CA THR A 388 3.82 11.00 -17.03
C THR A 388 4.43 9.63 -16.75
N ASP A 389 5.76 9.55 -16.70
CA ASP A 389 6.49 8.33 -16.38
C ASP A 389 6.88 8.30 -14.89
N GLU A 390 6.80 7.12 -14.24
CA GLU A 390 7.12 6.93 -12.81
C GLU A 390 6.32 7.86 -11.87
N GLN A 391 5.00 7.79 -11.95
CA GLN A 391 4.06 8.68 -11.25
C GLN A 391 4.31 8.83 -9.74
N HIS A 392 4.78 7.79 -9.04
CA HIS A 392 5.01 7.85 -7.58
C HIS A 392 6.01 8.94 -7.16
N ARG A 393 6.70 9.58 -8.11
CA ARG A 393 7.63 10.68 -7.89
C ARG A 393 7.05 12.06 -8.20
N PHE A 394 5.83 12.11 -8.75
CA PHE A 394 5.12 13.36 -9.07
C PHE A 394 3.89 13.52 -8.18
N GLY A 395 3.69 14.72 -7.64
CA GLY A 395 2.46 15.03 -6.91
C GLY A 395 1.24 15.15 -7.84
N VAL A 396 0.03 14.92 -7.31
CA VAL A 396 -1.25 15.09 -8.01
C VAL A 396 -1.34 16.49 -8.65
N ARG A 397 -0.93 17.53 -7.93
CA ARG A 397 -0.90 18.94 -8.43
C ARG A 397 -0.07 19.15 -9.69
N GLN A 398 1.04 18.43 -9.87
CA GLN A 398 1.88 18.57 -11.06
C GLN A 398 1.20 17.97 -12.29
N ARG A 399 0.44 16.90 -12.12
CA ARG A 399 -0.38 16.30 -13.17
C ARG A 399 -1.50 17.24 -13.62
N GLU A 400 -2.22 17.82 -12.66
CA GLU A 400 -3.26 18.82 -12.91
C GLU A 400 -2.69 20.03 -13.65
N THR A 401 -1.58 20.62 -13.18
CA THR A 401 -0.90 21.74 -13.86
C THR A 401 -0.49 21.38 -15.27
N PHE A 402 -0.10 20.11 -15.54
CA PHE A 402 0.25 19.69 -16.90
C PHE A 402 -0.99 19.52 -17.78
N ALA A 403 -2.09 19.03 -17.24
CA ALA A 403 -3.38 18.95 -17.94
C ALA A 403 -3.94 20.33 -18.31
N GLU A 404 -3.65 21.35 -17.50
CA GLU A 404 -4.07 22.74 -17.75
C GLU A 404 -3.29 23.44 -18.89
N LYS A 405 -2.16 22.87 -19.34
CA LYS A 405 -1.31 23.44 -20.42
C LYS A 405 -1.93 23.37 -21.82
N GLY A 406 -2.99 22.60 -22.00
CA GLY A 406 -3.68 22.42 -23.27
C GLY A 406 -5.20 22.70 -23.20
N ARG A 407 -5.91 22.30 -24.23
CA ARG A 407 -7.37 22.27 -24.24
C ARG A 407 -7.89 20.95 -23.66
N ARG A 408 -7.52 20.63 -22.38
CA ARG A 408 -7.82 19.36 -21.73
C ARG A 408 -7.28 18.16 -22.51
N PRO A 409 -5.96 17.98 -22.55
CA PRO A 409 -5.33 16.84 -23.23
C PRO A 409 -5.69 15.51 -22.57
N HIS A 410 -5.62 14.44 -23.34
CA HIS A 410 -5.64 13.08 -22.79
C HIS A 410 -4.48 12.85 -21.85
N ILE A 411 -4.70 12.15 -20.76
CA ILE A 411 -3.70 11.89 -19.72
C ILE A 411 -3.39 10.39 -19.71
N LEU A 412 -2.13 10.05 -19.94
CA LEU A 412 -1.59 8.72 -19.81
C LEU A 412 -0.53 8.70 -18.72
N VAL A 413 -0.72 7.85 -17.73
CA VAL A 413 0.22 7.69 -16.62
C VAL A 413 0.91 6.34 -16.74
N MET A 414 2.22 6.29 -16.52
CA MET A 414 2.96 5.04 -16.49
C MET A 414 3.56 4.79 -15.10
N SER A 415 3.48 3.55 -14.64
CA SER A 415 4.12 3.12 -13.39
C SER A 415 4.92 1.85 -13.60
N ALA A 416 6.19 1.85 -13.17
CA ALA A 416 7.03 0.66 -13.14
C ALA A 416 6.96 -0.07 -11.79
N THR A 417 6.22 0.45 -10.81
CA THR A 417 5.93 -0.28 -9.59
C THR A 417 4.73 -1.20 -9.85
N PRO A 418 4.91 -2.52 -9.85
CA PRO A 418 3.77 -3.42 -9.85
C PRO A 418 3.03 -3.25 -8.51
N ILE A 419 1.86 -2.66 -8.57
CA ILE A 419 0.95 -2.51 -7.43
C ILE A 419 -0.15 -3.57 -7.62
N PRO A 420 -0.51 -4.35 -6.61
CA PRO A 420 -1.62 -5.28 -6.74
C PRO A 420 -2.86 -4.58 -7.30
N ARG A 421 -3.56 -5.23 -8.24
CA ARG A 421 -4.67 -4.63 -8.99
C ARG A 421 -5.75 -4.05 -8.07
N THR A 422 -6.02 -4.74 -6.96
CA THR A 422 -6.97 -4.29 -5.93
C THR A 422 -6.55 -2.98 -5.27
N LEU A 423 -5.25 -2.82 -4.98
CA LEU A 423 -4.72 -1.60 -4.40
C LEU A 423 -4.68 -0.45 -5.42
N ALA A 424 -4.42 -0.76 -6.69
CA ALA A 424 -4.41 0.24 -7.75
C ALA A 424 -5.78 0.90 -7.93
N ILE A 425 -6.89 0.17 -7.74
CA ILE A 425 -8.27 0.70 -7.77
C ILE A 425 -8.46 1.76 -6.68
N ILE A 426 -7.89 1.57 -5.50
CA ILE A 426 -8.03 2.52 -4.39
C ILE A 426 -7.12 3.74 -4.58
N LEU A 427 -5.88 3.50 -5.03
CA LEU A 427 -4.88 4.57 -5.16
C LEU A 427 -5.11 5.47 -6.38
N TYR A 428 -5.69 4.93 -7.44
CA TYR A 428 -5.82 5.56 -8.75
C TYR A 428 -7.24 5.41 -9.30
N GLY A 429 -8.24 5.44 -8.43
CA GLY A 429 -9.64 5.25 -8.84
C GLY A 429 -10.17 6.32 -9.78
N ASP A 430 -9.45 7.44 -9.91
CA ASP A 430 -9.67 8.48 -10.91
C ASP A 430 -9.17 8.09 -12.32
N LEU A 431 -8.34 7.03 -12.43
CA LEU A 431 -7.76 6.56 -13.70
C LEU A 431 -8.36 5.20 -14.12
N ASP A 432 -8.45 4.97 -15.42
CA ASP A 432 -8.64 3.64 -15.98
C ASP A 432 -7.32 2.88 -15.97
N ILE A 433 -7.34 1.58 -15.67
CA ILE A 433 -6.12 0.81 -15.44
C ILE A 433 -5.93 -0.24 -16.54
N SER A 434 -4.79 -0.17 -17.24
CA SER A 434 -4.30 -1.22 -18.12
C SER A 434 -3.06 -1.86 -17.52
N VAL A 435 -3.02 -3.19 -17.43
CA VAL A 435 -1.91 -3.94 -16.82
C VAL A 435 -1.12 -4.66 -17.90
N ILE A 436 0.21 -4.44 -17.92
CA ILE A 436 1.16 -5.22 -18.72
C ILE A 436 1.85 -6.21 -17.80
N ASP A 437 1.26 -7.40 -17.69
CA ASP A 437 1.67 -8.50 -16.82
C ASP A 437 2.54 -9.55 -17.55
N GLU A 438 2.85 -9.33 -18.81
CA GLU A 438 3.71 -10.18 -19.62
C GLU A 438 5.11 -9.59 -19.78
N VAL A 439 6.11 -10.44 -19.78
CA VAL A 439 7.52 -10.07 -20.04
C VAL A 439 7.88 -10.45 -21.46
N PRO A 440 8.59 -9.59 -22.24
CA PRO A 440 9.03 -9.91 -23.59
C PRO A 440 9.82 -11.23 -23.64
N ALA A 441 9.56 -12.09 -24.63
CA ALA A 441 10.02 -13.47 -24.72
C ALA A 441 11.57 -13.66 -24.75
N ARG A 442 12.34 -12.62 -25.12
CA ARG A 442 13.81 -12.68 -25.17
C ARG A 442 14.51 -12.43 -23.83
N ARG A 443 13.77 -12.04 -22.79
CA ARG A 443 14.37 -11.70 -21.50
C ARG A 443 14.63 -12.94 -20.66
N LEU A 444 15.90 -13.18 -20.32
CA LEU A 444 16.29 -14.27 -19.43
C LEU A 444 15.91 -13.94 -17.97
N PRO A 445 15.38 -14.91 -17.21
CA PRO A 445 15.09 -14.70 -15.79
C PRO A 445 16.39 -14.43 -15.02
N ILE A 446 16.33 -13.43 -14.12
CA ILE A 446 17.47 -13.08 -13.26
C ILE A 446 17.68 -14.19 -12.23
N LYS A 447 18.92 -14.69 -12.11
CA LYS A 447 19.30 -15.66 -11.07
C LYS A 447 19.53 -14.94 -9.75
N ASN A 448 18.73 -15.27 -8.75
CA ASN A 448 18.77 -14.62 -7.44
C ASN A 448 19.51 -15.50 -6.42
N CYS A 449 20.23 -14.90 -5.46
CA CYS A 449 20.71 -15.61 -4.29
C CYS A 449 20.69 -14.69 -3.05
N VAL A 450 20.29 -15.28 -1.92
CA VAL A 450 20.32 -14.63 -0.60
C VAL A 450 21.40 -15.28 0.23
N VAL A 451 22.40 -14.51 0.63
CA VAL A 451 23.61 -15.01 1.30
C VAL A 451 23.94 -14.16 2.52
N ASN A 452 24.77 -14.68 3.40
CA ASN A 452 25.26 -13.93 4.55
C ASN A 452 26.56 -13.16 4.23
N THR A 453 27.03 -12.37 5.18
CA THR A 453 28.22 -11.52 5.04
C THR A 453 29.52 -12.29 4.74
N ALA A 454 29.62 -13.57 5.14
CA ALA A 454 30.80 -14.40 4.84
C ALA A 454 30.95 -14.74 3.35
N PHE A 455 29.90 -14.50 2.56
CA PHE A 455 29.94 -14.73 1.11
C PHE A 455 30.59 -13.59 0.31
N ARG A 456 30.82 -12.41 0.92
CA ARG A 456 31.37 -11.21 0.23
C ARG A 456 32.60 -11.48 -0.62
N PRO A 457 33.63 -12.19 -0.13
CA PRO A 457 34.84 -12.46 -0.95
C PRO A 457 34.50 -13.22 -2.23
N LYS A 458 33.59 -14.22 -2.15
CA LYS A 458 33.12 -14.95 -3.32
C LYS A 458 32.30 -14.08 -4.28
N ALA A 459 31.52 -13.14 -3.75
CA ALA A 459 30.78 -12.19 -4.57
C ALA A 459 31.71 -11.25 -5.33
N TYR A 460 32.80 -10.78 -4.72
CA TYR A 460 33.81 -9.95 -5.40
C TYR A 460 34.55 -10.73 -6.48
N THR A 461 34.97 -11.97 -6.21
CA THR A 461 35.55 -12.85 -7.24
C THR A 461 34.59 -13.05 -8.43
N PHE A 462 33.31 -13.28 -8.13
CA PHE A 462 32.30 -13.42 -9.20
C PHE A 462 32.10 -12.13 -10.01
N ILE A 463 32.11 -10.96 -9.34
CA ILE A 463 32.04 -9.65 -10.02
C ILE A 463 33.28 -9.48 -10.92
N GLU A 464 34.48 -9.81 -10.45
CA GLU A 464 35.70 -9.78 -11.26
C GLU A 464 35.57 -10.66 -12.51
N GLU A 465 35.09 -11.91 -12.36
CA GLU A 465 34.87 -12.84 -13.50
C GLU A 465 33.93 -12.24 -14.55
N GLN A 466 32.82 -11.62 -14.10
CA GLN A 466 31.86 -10.99 -14.99
C GLN A 466 32.45 -9.74 -15.68
N VAL A 467 33.21 -8.93 -14.97
CA VAL A 467 33.90 -7.77 -15.54
C VAL A 467 34.93 -8.19 -16.59
N ARG A 468 35.71 -9.25 -16.30
CA ARG A 468 36.67 -9.81 -17.29
C ARG A 468 35.97 -10.43 -18.50
N ALA A 469 34.73 -10.88 -18.36
CA ALA A 469 33.88 -11.29 -19.48
C ALA A 469 33.29 -10.10 -20.28
N GLY A 470 33.63 -8.85 -19.88
CA GLY A 470 33.18 -7.63 -20.56
C GLY A 470 31.92 -7.01 -20.00
N HIS A 471 31.34 -7.56 -18.93
CA HIS A 471 30.13 -7.07 -18.29
C HIS A 471 30.40 -6.04 -17.18
N GLN A 472 29.32 -5.48 -16.65
CA GLN A 472 29.39 -4.47 -15.58
C GLN A 472 28.57 -4.88 -14.36
N ALA A 473 28.89 -4.31 -13.20
CA ALA A 473 28.21 -4.63 -11.95
C ALA A 473 27.76 -3.37 -11.18
N TYR A 474 26.59 -3.47 -10.56
CA TYR A 474 26.14 -2.56 -9.52
C TYR A 474 26.36 -3.16 -8.15
N ILE A 475 26.81 -2.34 -7.19
CA ILE A 475 26.86 -2.67 -5.77
C ILE A 475 26.07 -1.60 -5.03
N ILE A 476 24.95 -1.98 -4.41
CA ILE A 476 24.06 -1.05 -3.72
C ILE A 476 24.24 -1.15 -2.22
N CYS A 477 24.48 0.01 -1.59
CA CYS A 477 24.57 0.15 -0.14
C CYS A 477 23.35 0.92 0.39
N PRO A 478 22.80 0.58 1.56
CA PRO A 478 21.76 1.38 2.18
C PRO A 478 22.29 2.78 2.51
N LEU A 479 21.41 3.79 2.39
CA LEU A 479 21.72 5.16 2.79
C LEU A 479 22.01 5.20 4.30
N VAL A 480 23.16 5.77 4.67
CA VAL A 480 23.43 6.14 6.04
C VAL A 480 23.78 7.61 6.10
N GLU A 481 22.82 8.42 6.53
CA GLU A 481 23.10 9.73 7.08
C GLU A 481 23.47 9.55 8.56
N GLY A 482 24.61 10.14 8.95
CA GLY A 482 25.19 10.10 10.28
C GLY A 482 24.24 10.27 11.46
N SER A 483 23.56 9.20 11.83
CA SER A 483 23.08 8.98 13.17
C SER A 483 24.01 7.95 13.81
N GLU A 484 24.62 8.30 14.92
CA GLU A 484 25.59 7.51 15.70
C GLU A 484 25.10 6.10 16.09
N ASN A 485 23.87 5.72 15.72
CA ASN A 485 23.22 4.46 16.11
C ASN A 485 22.85 3.50 14.95
N MET A 486 23.26 3.77 13.70
CA MET A 486 23.06 2.83 12.60
C MET A 486 24.39 2.26 12.07
N GLU A 487 24.63 0.98 12.30
CA GLU A 487 25.72 0.18 11.72
C GLU A 487 25.54 -0.02 10.20
N GLY A 488 25.59 1.03 9.41
CA GLY A 488 25.61 0.96 7.97
C GLY A 488 26.90 1.54 7.43
N GLU A 489 27.58 0.83 6.55
CA GLU A 489 28.80 1.34 5.94
C GLU A 489 28.50 2.53 5.02
N ASN A 490 29.25 3.62 5.14
CA ASN A 490 29.18 4.76 4.24
C ASN A 490 29.55 4.30 2.83
N VAL A 491 28.80 4.70 1.82
CA VAL A 491 29.00 4.29 0.43
C VAL A 491 30.40 4.60 -0.09
N THR A 492 31.01 5.68 0.38
CA THR A 492 32.35 6.10 -0.02
C THR A 492 33.41 5.20 0.60
N ASP A 493 33.27 4.88 1.90
CA ASP A 493 34.22 4.00 2.62
C ASP A 493 34.07 2.56 2.09
N TYR A 494 32.84 2.15 1.80
CA TYR A 494 32.57 0.85 1.21
C TYR A 494 33.18 0.74 -0.20
N ALA A 495 33.06 1.78 -1.02
CA ALA A 495 33.70 1.81 -2.33
C ALA A 495 35.26 1.72 -2.22
N GLY A 496 35.86 2.32 -1.19
CA GLY A 496 37.28 2.16 -0.88
C GLY A 496 37.67 0.71 -0.60
N LYS A 497 36.85 -0.01 0.18
CA LYS A 497 37.01 -1.45 0.43
C LYS A 497 36.86 -2.28 -0.84
N VAL A 498 35.80 -2.05 -1.63
CA VAL A 498 35.59 -2.74 -2.91
C VAL A 498 36.78 -2.53 -3.83
N LYS A 499 37.33 -1.31 -3.89
CA LYS A 499 38.50 -0.99 -4.71
C LYS A 499 39.79 -1.69 -4.23
N SER A 500 39.92 -2.00 -2.93
CA SER A 500 41.05 -2.78 -2.39
C SER A 500 40.89 -4.29 -2.62
N GLU A 501 39.67 -4.80 -2.78
CA GLU A 501 39.39 -6.23 -2.99
C GLU A 501 39.39 -6.63 -4.47
N LEU A 502 39.17 -5.67 -5.38
CA LEU A 502 39.19 -5.90 -6.83
C LEU A 502 40.54 -5.55 -7.43
N PRO A 503 40.95 -6.19 -8.54
CA PRO A 503 42.16 -5.84 -9.27
C PRO A 503 42.21 -4.37 -9.68
N SER A 504 43.39 -3.77 -9.70
CA SER A 504 43.61 -2.34 -9.95
C SER A 504 43.25 -1.88 -11.37
N ASP A 505 43.08 -2.79 -12.32
CA ASP A 505 42.61 -2.56 -13.68
C ASP A 505 41.10 -2.42 -13.82
N ILE A 506 40.34 -2.72 -12.76
CA ILE A 506 38.91 -2.55 -12.70
C ILE A 506 38.57 -1.17 -12.12
N GLU A 507 37.94 -0.30 -12.92
CA GLU A 507 37.56 1.02 -12.45
C GLU A 507 36.26 0.99 -11.66
N VAL A 508 36.32 1.48 -10.41
CA VAL A 508 35.17 1.54 -9.49
C VAL A 508 34.69 2.98 -9.36
N GLY A 509 33.47 3.22 -9.81
CA GLY A 509 32.78 4.50 -9.65
C GLY A 509 31.92 4.56 -8.39
N VAL A 510 31.71 5.76 -7.86
CA VAL A 510 30.87 6.01 -6.67
C VAL A 510 29.74 6.99 -7.03
N LEU A 511 28.48 6.62 -6.65
CA LEU A 511 27.32 7.46 -6.90
C LEU A 511 26.43 7.55 -5.66
N HIS A 512 26.13 8.78 -5.18
CA HIS A 512 25.25 8.98 -4.03
C HIS A 512 24.43 10.29 -4.12
N GLY A 513 23.37 10.37 -3.32
CA GLY A 513 22.37 11.45 -3.37
C GLY A 513 22.93 12.88 -3.18
N LYS A 514 23.97 13.03 -2.34
CA LYS A 514 24.57 14.34 -2.01
C LYS A 514 25.47 14.91 -3.11
N MET A 515 25.77 14.15 -4.17
CA MET A 515 26.58 14.64 -5.29
C MET A 515 25.81 15.67 -6.11
N LYS A 516 26.52 16.64 -6.69
CA LYS A 516 25.96 17.59 -7.68
C LYS A 516 25.49 16.83 -8.92
N ASN A 517 24.39 17.27 -9.53
CA ASN A 517 23.79 16.60 -10.67
C ASN A 517 24.77 16.41 -11.85
N ASP A 518 25.62 17.39 -12.13
CA ASP A 518 26.63 17.27 -13.19
C ASP A 518 27.59 16.12 -12.97
N LYS A 519 28.08 15.94 -11.73
CA LYS A 519 28.94 14.81 -11.38
C LYS A 519 28.22 13.46 -11.43
N LYS A 520 26.94 13.42 -11.02
CA LYS A 520 26.12 12.21 -11.15
C LYS A 520 25.99 11.79 -12.61
N ASN A 521 25.69 12.76 -13.48
CA ASN A 521 25.56 12.54 -14.92
C ASN A 521 26.88 12.09 -15.55
N GLU A 522 28.01 12.69 -15.16
CA GLU A 522 29.34 12.31 -15.62
C GLU A 522 29.66 10.84 -15.29
N ILE A 523 29.49 10.44 -14.02
CA ILE A 523 29.76 9.05 -13.59
C ILE A 523 28.84 8.06 -14.29
N MET A 524 27.55 8.39 -14.42
CA MET A 524 26.61 7.54 -15.12
C MET A 524 26.95 7.38 -16.61
N ASN A 525 27.43 8.45 -17.27
CA ASN A 525 27.89 8.39 -18.65
C ASN A 525 29.15 7.53 -18.79
N LEU A 526 30.12 7.65 -17.86
CA LEU A 526 31.30 6.79 -17.82
C LEU A 526 30.94 5.32 -17.62
N PHE A 527 29.96 5.05 -16.77
CA PHE A 527 29.45 3.70 -16.56
C PHE A 527 28.71 3.18 -17.83
N ALA A 528 27.86 3.96 -18.44
CA ALA A 528 27.17 3.58 -19.68
C ALA A 528 28.15 3.30 -20.85
N GLN A 529 29.30 4.02 -20.89
CA GLN A 529 30.37 3.81 -21.87
C GLN A 529 31.34 2.68 -21.52
N ASN A 530 31.07 1.91 -20.46
CA ASN A 530 31.96 0.85 -19.93
C ASN A 530 33.38 1.33 -19.52
N LYS A 531 33.55 2.62 -19.22
CA LYS A 531 34.79 3.18 -18.66
C LYS A 531 34.90 2.97 -17.16
N VAL A 532 33.77 2.80 -16.51
CA VAL A 532 33.60 2.33 -15.12
C VAL A 532 32.94 0.96 -15.21
N GLN A 533 33.54 -0.07 -14.63
CA GLN A 533 33.03 -1.44 -14.69
C GLN A 533 32.21 -1.80 -13.47
N VAL A 534 32.51 -1.23 -12.31
CA VAL A 534 31.76 -1.48 -11.05
C VAL A 534 31.26 -0.15 -10.51
N LEU A 535 29.95 -0.03 -10.30
CA LEU A 535 29.33 1.17 -9.76
C LEU A 535 28.81 0.89 -8.34
N VAL A 536 29.48 1.46 -7.33
CA VAL A 536 29.04 1.44 -5.93
C VAL A 536 28.12 2.63 -5.69
N SER A 537 26.89 2.35 -5.28
CA SER A 537 25.86 3.41 -5.18
C SER A 537 24.94 3.23 -3.98
N THR A 538 24.28 4.31 -3.60
CA THR A 538 23.05 4.26 -2.80
C THR A 538 21.83 3.96 -3.69
N THR A 539 20.62 4.01 -3.15
CA THR A 539 19.36 3.82 -3.88
C THR A 539 19.12 4.80 -5.04
N VAL A 540 20.00 5.79 -5.22
CA VAL A 540 19.91 6.77 -6.33
C VAL A 540 19.92 6.11 -7.72
N VAL A 541 20.50 4.91 -7.86
CA VAL A 541 20.47 4.11 -9.11
C VAL A 541 19.06 3.63 -9.45
N GLU A 542 18.12 3.64 -8.49
CA GLU A 542 16.71 3.34 -8.73
C GLU A 542 16.09 4.21 -9.85
N VAL A 543 16.76 5.32 -10.20
CA VAL A 543 16.28 6.29 -11.18
C VAL A 543 16.97 6.13 -12.53
N GLY A 544 16.34 5.45 -13.43
CA GLY A 544 16.24 5.78 -14.85
C GLY A 544 17.37 5.43 -15.81
N VAL A 545 18.57 4.99 -15.43
CA VAL A 545 19.61 4.69 -16.44
C VAL A 545 19.55 3.23 -16.89
N ASN A 546 19.37 3.05 -18.20
CA ASN A 546 19.43 1.73 -18.82
C ASN A 546 20.88 1.43 -19.23
N VAL A 547 21.51 0.44 -18.59
CA VAL A 547 22.83 -0.08 -18.97
C VAL A 547 22.68 -1.58 -19.28
N PRO A 548 22.44 -1.95 -20.55
CA PRO A 548 22.17 -3.36 -20.93
C PRO A 548 23.35 -4.29 -20.59
N ASN A 549 24.57 -3.77 -20.57
CA ASN A 549 25.79 -4.52 -20.25
C ASN A 549 25.98 -4.84 -18.76
N ALA A 550 25.19 -4.23 -17.87
CA ALA A 550 25.24 -4.53 -16.43
C ALA A 550 24.48 -5.81 -16.13
N THR A 551 25.21 -6.87 -15.76
CA THR A 551 24.67 -8.22 -15.51
C THR A 551 24.66 -8.60 -14.04
N VAL A 552 25.38 -7.89 -13.16
CA VAL A 552 25.44 -8.20 -11.73
C VAL A 552 24.85 -7.08 -10.91
N MET A 553 23.92 -7.42 -10.02
CA MET A 553 23.40 -6.54 -8.96
C MET A 553 23.76 -7.16 -7.62
N MET A 554 24.63 -6.54 -6.86
CA MET A 554 24.91 -6.90 -5.46
C MET A 554 24.29 -5.89 -4.53
N ILE A 555 23.50 -6.33 -3.54
CA ILE A 555 22.81 -5.46 -2.59
C ILE A 555 23.29 -5.77 -1.17
N GLU A 556 23.96 -4.82 -0.56
CA GLU A 556 24.43 -4.90 0.81
C GLU A 556 23.29 -4.61 1.79
N ASN A 557 23.30 -5.33 2.93
CA ASN A 557 22.27 -5.19 3.97
C ASN A 557 20.85 -5.23 3.38
N ALA A 558 20.58 -6.20 2.51
CA ALA A 558 19.34 -6.33 1.78
C ALA A 558 18.09 -6.41 2.71
N ASP A 559 18.30 -6.87 3.94
CA ASP A 559 17.28 -6.91 4.99
C ASP A 559 16.74 -5.53 5.42
N ARG A 560 17.43 -4.44 5.09
CA ARG A 560 17.03 -3.07 5.39
C ARG A 560 16.12 -2.44 4.31
N PHE A 561 16.07 -3.03 3.13
CA PHE A 561 15.26 -2.53 2.03
C PHE A 561 13.85 -3.13 2.03
N GLY A 562 12.89 -2.41 1.47
CA GLY A 562 11.58 -2.94 1.14
C GLY A 562 11.62 -3.91 -0.05
N LEU A 563 10.69 -4.89 -0.10
CA LEU A 563 10.66 -5.86 -1.20
C LEU A 563 10.44 -5.19 -2.56
N ALA A 564 9.53 -4.21 -2.64
CA ALA A 564 9.30 -3.43 -3.85
C ALA A 564 10.56 -2.70 -4.31
N GLN A 565 11.32 -2.12 -3.36
CA GLN A 565 12.58 -1.43 -3.66
C GLN A 565 13.67 -2.40 -4.14
N LEU A 566 13.82 -3.55 -3.48
CA LEU A 566 14.73 -4.60 -3.92
C LEU A 566 14.38 -5.11 -5.31
N HIS A 567 13.09 -5.24 -5.61
CA HIS A 567 12.61 -5.64 -6.93
C HIS A 567 12.96 -4.59 -8.00
N GLN A 568 12.77 -3.31 -7.72
CA GLN A 568 13.17 -2.21 -8.63
C GLN A 568 14.66 -2.17 -8.87
N LEU A 569 15.49 -2.32 -7.82
CA LEU A 569 16.95 -2.42 -7.93
C LEU A 569 17.35 -3.62 -8.78
N ARG A 570 16.79 -4.80 -8.52
CA ARG A 570 17.02 -6.01 -9.32
C ARG A 570 16.68 -5.79 -10.79
N GLY A 571 15.60 -5.05 -11.08
CA GLY A 571 15.19 -4.72 -12.45
C GLY A 571 16.16 -3.81 -13.22
N ARG A 572 17.23 -3.31 -12.57
CA ARG A 572 18.30 -2.55 -13.25
C ARG A 572 19.27 -3.42 -14.03
N VAL A 573 19.30 -4.72 -13.75
CA VAL A 573 20.01 -5.73 -14.55
C VAL A 573 19.03 -6.61 -15.32
N GLY A 574 19.51 -7.45 -16.22
CA GLY A 574 18.66 -8.31 -17.05
C GLY A 574 17.95 -7.55 -18.17
N ARG A 575 18.59 -6.50 -18.71
CA ARG A 575 18.06 -5.70 -19.82
C ARG A 575 18.75 -5.98 -21.17
N GLY A 576 19.80 -6.79 -21.14
CA GLY A 576 20.49 -7.30 -22.31
C GLY A 576 20.22 -8.79 -22.52
N ASP A 577 20.91 -9.38 -23.51
CA ASP A 577 20.77 -10.80 -23.88
C ASP A 577 21.58 -11.73 -22.96
N ALA A 578 22.49 -11.20 -22.11
CA ALA A 578 23.32 -11.95 -21.18
C ALA A 578 22.58 -12.33 -19.89
N GLN A 579 22.92 -13.52 -19.35
CA GLN A 579 22.40 -13.95 -18.05
C GLN A 579 22.78 -12.96 -16.95
N SER A 580 21.78 -12.51 -16.17
CA SER A 580 21.99 -11.58 -15.07
C SER A 580 21.76 -12.21 -13.71
N TYR A 581 22.40 -11.62 -12.70
CA TYR A 581 22.50 -12.16 -11.34
C TYR A 581 22.19 -11.07 -10.31
N CYS A 582 21.45 -11.45 -9.26
CA CYS A 582 21.18 -10.59 -8.12
C CYS A 582 21.63 -11.26 -6.83
N ILE A 583 22.63 -10.67 -6.16
CA ILE A 583 23.24 -11.17 -4.92
C ILE A 583 22.77 -10.28 -3.78
N MET A 584 21.96 -10.83 -2.86
CA MET A 584 21.42 -10.11 -1.71
C MET A 584 22.16 -10.53 -0.42
N ILE A 585 22.91 -9.61 0.17
CA ILE A 585 23.64 -9.84 1.44
C ILE A 585 22.70 -9.55 2.59
N ASN A 586 22.36 -10.59 3.34
CA ASN A 586 21.54 -10.49 4.54
C ASN A 586 22.42 -10.39 5.78
N THR A 587 22.22 -9.33 6.59
CA THR A 587 22.93 -9.13 7.85
C THR A 587 22.09 -9.45 9.08
N SER A 588 20.76 -9.55 8.91
CA SER A 588 19.82 -9.82 9.99
C SER A 588 19.65 -11.31 10.26
N GLN A 589 19.56 -11.68 11.54
CA GLN A 589 19.17 -13.03 11.96
C GLN A 589 17.64 -13.19 12.14
N SER A 590 16.87 -12.12 11.97
CA SER A 590 15.43 -12.12 12.13
C SER A 590 14.76 -13.10 11.15
N LYS A 591 13.83 -13.91 11.65
CA LYS A 591 13.01 -14.82 10.84
C LYS A 591 12.20 -14.07 9.77
N ASN A 592 11.69 -12.89 10.10
CA ASN A 592 10.91 -12.06 9.18
C ASN A 592 11.77 -11.52 8.02
N ALA A 593 13.00 -11.07 8.30
CA ALA A 593 13.92 -10.62 7.26
C ALA A 593 14.27 -11.77 6.29
N LYS A 594 14.57 -12.97 6.82
CA LYS A 594 14.82 -14.15 5.99
C LYS A 594 13.63 -14.51 5.10
N LYS A 595 12.41 -14.51 5.67
CA LYS A 595 11.18 -14.81 4.94
C LYS A 595 10.92 -13.81 3.81
N ARG A 596 11.15 -12.51 4.06
CA ARG A 596 11.04 -11.46 3.04
C ARG A 596 12.00 -11.69 1.88
N LEU A 597 13.28 -11.88 2.17
CA LEU A 597 14.30 -12.05 1.12
C LEU A 597 14.08 -13.35 0.32
N GLU A 598 13.53 -14.40 0.96
CA GLU A 598 13.22 -15.66 0.29
C GLU A 598 12.12 -15.49 -0.78
N ILE A 599 11.17 -14.59 -0.61
CA ILE A 599 10.17 -14.27 -1.64
C ILE A 599 10.84 -13.75 -2.92
N LEU A 600 11.82 -12.86 -2.79
CA LEU A 600 12.60 -12.36 -3.93
C LEU A 600 13.49 -13.44 -4.57
N ASN A 601 13.99 -14.37 -3.75
CA ASN A 601 14.78 -15.48 -4.22
C ASN A 601 13.96 -16.44 -5.10
N GLN A 602 12.68 -16.66 -4.76
CA GLN A 602 11.79 -17.61 -5.41
C GLN A 602 11.01 -17.03 -6.59
N SER A 603 10.89 -15.72 -6.71
CA SER A 603 10.06 -15.10 -7.75
C SER A 603 10.73 -13.91 -8.44
N ASN A 604 10.57 -13.86 -9.76
CA ASN A 604 10.90 -12.69 -10.58
C ASN A 604 9.66 -11.85 -10.95
N ASP A 605 8.47 -12.31 -10.59
CA ASP A 605 7.20 -11.62 -10.85
C ASP A 605 7.00 -10.48 -9.86
N GLY A 606 7.00 -9.26 -10.38
CA GLY A 606 6.86 -8.04 -9.58
C GLY A 606 5.50 -7.91 -8.90
N PHE A 607 4.41 -8.35 -9.54
CA PHE A 607 3.07 -8.30 -8.95
C PHE A 607 2.93 -9.27 -7.77
N LYS A 608 3.50 -10.47 -7.91
CA LYS A 608 3.56 -11.44 -6.82
C LYS A 608 4.39 -10.92 -5.65
N ILE A 609 5.57 -10.34 -5.93
CA ILE A 609 6.45 -9.77 -4.90
C ILE A 609 5.76 -8.61 -4.19
N ALA A 610 5.09 -7.73 -4.92
CA ALA A 610 4.36 -6.61 -4.34
C ALA A 610 3.20 -7.08 -3.45
N SER A 611 2.44 -8.09 -3.86
CA SER A 611 1.37 -8.69 -3.06
C SER A 611 1.89 -9.31 -1.75
N GLU A 612 3.04 -9.99 -1.81
CA GLU A 612 3.68 -10.57 -0.62
C GLU A 612 4.32 -9.51 0.29
N ASP A 613 4.95 -8.46 -0.27
CA ASP A 613 5.48 -7.33 0.52
C ASP A 613 4.36 -6.68 1.33
N LEU A 614 3.26 -6.50 0.68
CA LEU A 614 2.04 -5.96 1.21
C LEU A 614 1.51 -6.79 2.39
N ARG A 615 1.43 -8.12 2.21
CA ARG A 615 1.00 -9.06 3.24
C ARG A 615 1.90 -9.06 4.48
N LEU A 616 3.22 -8.85 4.28
CA LEU A 616 4.20 -8.90 5.35
C LEU A 616 4.33 -7.61 6.17
N ARG A 617 4.07 -6.45 5.56
CA ARG A 617 4.21 -5.14 6.23
C ARG A 617 2.98 -4.75 7.03
N GLY A 618 1.79 -5.22 6.61
CA GLY A 618 0.53 -4.70 7.12
C GLY A 618 0.23 -3.28 6.65
N PRO A 619 -0.95 -2.73 6.98
CA PRO A 619 -1.49 -1.51 6.37
C PRO A 619 -0.75 -0.21 6.74
N GLY A 620 0.04 -0.19 7.81
CA GLY A 620 0.55 1.05 8.40
C GLY A 620 1.73 1.70 7.69
N ASP A 621 2.56 0.94 6.95
CA ASP A 621 3.88 1.40 6.52
C ASP A 621 3.95 1.81 5.04
N PHE A 622 2.99 1.42 4.20
CA PHE A 622 3.09 1.61 2.76
C PHE A 622 2.69 3.02 2.29
N PHE A 623 1.84 3.69 3.04
CA PHE A 623 1.25 4.92 2.55
C PHE A 623 2.01 6.19 2.93
N GLY A 624 2.92 6.16 3.89
CA GLY A 624 3.30 7.43 4.48
C GLY A 624 2.06 8.23 4.97
N ILE A 625 0.90 7.59 5.01
CA ILE A 625 -0.47 8.10 5.27
C ILE A 625 -0.59 8.70 6.68
N ARG A 626 0.41 8.51 7.52
CA ARG A 626 0.50 9.35 8.73
C ARG A 626 0.72 10.84 8.42
N GLN A 627 0.95 11.21 7.15
CA GLN A 627 1.11 12.61 6.72
C GLN A 627 -0.08 13.18 5.90
N SER A 628 -1.01 12.33 5.40
CA SER A 628 -2.26 12.80 4.80
C SER A 628 -3.42 11.95 5.35
N GLY A 629 -4.21 12.54 6.22
CA GLY A 629 -5.17 11.90 7.13
C GLY A 629 -6.41 11.22 6.51
N ASP A 630 -6.42 10.68 5.29
CA ASP A 630 -7.67 10.60 4.53
C ASP A 630 -8.16 9.23 4.04
N LEU A 631 -7.49 8.12 4.35
CA LEU A 631 -7.95 6.78 3.97
C LEU A 631 -8.00 5.80 5.15
N ALA A 632 -8.61 6.18 6.26
CA ALA A 632 -8.79 5.28 7.40
C ALA A 632 -10.13 4.55 7.29
N PHE A 633 -10.14 3.32 6.75
CA PHE A 633 -11.22 2.37 6.96
C PHE A 633 -11.30 2.00 8.44
N GLN A 634 -12.50 1.76 8.95
CA GLN A 634 -12.68 1.41 10.37
C GLN A 634 -12.43 -0.07 10.64
N LEU A 635 -12.89 -0.94 9.75
CA LEU A 635 -12.80 -2.40 9.84
C LEU A 635 -11.99 -3.01 8.71
N ALA A 636 -12.06 -2.44 7.53
CA ALA A 636 -11.47 -3.01 6.34
C ALA A 636 -9.95 -2.84 6.34
N ASP A 637 -9.26 -3.94 6.06
CA ASP A 637 -7.84 -3.99 5.79
C ASP A 637 -7.65 -4.33 4.31
N ILE A 638 -7.11 -3.39 3.54
CA ILE A 638 -6.95 -3.52 2.08
C ILE A 638 -6.20 -4.81 1.68
N TYR A 639 -5.40 -5.36 2.58
CA TYR A 639 -4.51 -6.48 2.33
C TYR A 639 -5.10 -7.81 2.79
N GLN A 640 -5.60 -7.84 4.01
CA GLN A 640 -6.22 -9.05 4.57
C GLN A 640 -7.57 -9.31 3.91
N ASP A 641 -8.28 -8.24 3.53
CA ASP A 641 -9.60 -8.30 2.94
C ASP A 641 -9.58 -8.11 1.40
N ALA A 642 -8.42 -8.30 0.74
CA ALA A 642 -8.29 -8.14 -0.72
C ALA A 642 -9.33 -8.93 -1.55
N PRO A 643 -9.74 -10.16 -1.19
CA PRO A 643 -10.83 -10.85 -1.89
C PRO A 643 -12.17 -10.12 -1.76
N VAL A 644 -12.47 -9.53 -0.60
CA VAL A 644 -13.71 -8.77 -0.38
C VAL A 644 -13.68 -7.46 -1.16
N LEU A 645 -12.52 -6.79 -1.21
CA LEU A 645 -12.30 -5.60 -2.04
C LEU A 645 -12.56 -5.88 -3.53
N GLN A 646 -12.08 -7.01 -4.03
CA GLN A 646 -12.34 -7.41 -5.42
C GLN A 646 -13.83 -7.63 -5.66
N GLN A 647 -14.53 -8.34 -4.76
CA GLN A 647 -15.97 -8.56 -4.84
C GLN A 647 -16.75 -7.23 -4.83
N ALA A 648 -16.36 -6.29 -3.97
CA ALA A 648 -16.97 -4.95 -3.92
C ALA A 648 -16.75 -4.18 -5.24
N SER A 649 -15.54 -4.24 -5.81
CA SER A 649 -15.24 -3.60 -7.09
C SER A 649 -16.05 -4.19 -8.26
N GLU A 650 -16.20 -5.51 -8.31
CA GLU A 650 -17.02 -6.20 -9.32
C GLU A 650 -18.52 -5.83 -9.18
N ALA A 651 -19.00 -5.72 -7.94
CA ALA A 651 -20.39 -5.31 -7.68
C ALA A 651 -20.64 -3.87 -8.13
N VAL A 652 -19.75 -2.95 -7.81
CA VAL A 652 -19.85 -1.55 -8.25
C VAL A 652 -19.82 -1.44 -9.77
N ALA A 653 -18.91 -2.13 -10.44
CA ALA A 653 -18.83 -2.15 -11.89
C ALA A 653 -20.14 -2.64 -12.52
N SER A 654 -20.70 -3.76 -12.00
CA SER A 654 -21.97 -4.31 -12.51
C SER A 654 -23.14 -3.34 -12.34
N ILE A 655 -23.22 -2.63 -11.20
CA ILE A 655 -24.30 -1.64 -10.95
C ILE A 655 -24.15 -0.43 -11.86
N LEU A 656 -22.94 0.12 -12.00
CA LEU A 656 -22.71 1.30 -12.83
C LEU A 656 -22.80 1.00 -14.34
N ASP A 657 -22.53 -0.24 -14.77
CA ASP A 657 -22.76 -0.67 -16.16
C ASP A 657 -24.25 -0.73 -16.48
N GLU A 658 -25.11 -1.12 -15.52
CA GLU A 658 -26.56 -1.21 -15.67
C GLU A 658 -27.25 0.16 -15.45
N ASP A 659 -26.82 0.90 -14.43
CA ASP A 659 -27.42 2.17 -13.99
C ASP A 659 -26.34 3.20 -13.62
N PRO A 660 -25.71 3.85 -14.61
CA PRO A 660 -24.59 4.77 -14.39
C PRO A 660 -24.92 5.96 -13.48
N ASP A 661 -26.15 6.41 -13.49
CA ASP A 661 -26.62 7.57 -12.71
C ASP A 661 -27.34 7.16 -11.41
N LEU A 662 -27.44 5.86 -11.10
CA LEU A 662 -28.19 5.29 -9.97
C LEU A 662 -29.67 5.76 -9.95
N ALA A 663 -30.26 5.95 -11.12
CA ALA A 663 -31.61 6.53 -11.30
C ALA A 663 -32.72 5.49 -11.18
N MET A 664 -32.44 4.20 -11.21
CA MET A 664 -33.44 3.14 -11.07
C MET A 664 -34.06 3.14 -9.67
N GLU A 665 -35.35 2.84 -9.57
CA GLU A 665 -36.05 2.77 -8.30
C GLU A 665 -35.42 1.75 -7.32
N SER A 666 -34.87 0.65 -7.84
CA SER A 666 -34.12 -0.37 -7.08
C SER A 666 -32.87 0.18 -6.41
N HIS A 667 -32.25 1.24 -6.93
CA HIS A 667 -31.04 1.85 -6.45
C HIS A 667 -31.27 3.15 -5.65
N ALA A 668 -32.52 3.57 -5.47
CA ALA A 668 -32.82 4.85 -4.80
C ALA A 668 -32.31 4.94 -3.35
N ILE A 669 -32.28 3.83 -2.61
CA ILE A 669 -31.72 3.79 -1.24
C ILE A 669 -30.19 3.87 -1.30
N LEU A 670 -29.58 3.17 -2.24
CA LEU A 670 -28.14 3.17 -2.48
C LEU A 670 -27.65 4.58 -2.87
N GLN A 671 -28.36 5.27 -3.76
CA GLN A 671 -28.06 6.64 -4.15
C GLN A 671 -28.05 7.59 -2.96
N ARG A 672 -29.07 7.56 -2.10
CA ARG A 672 -29.12 8.39 -0.88
C ARG A 672 -27.94 8.09 0.05
N LYS A 673 -27.59 6.81 0.21
CA LYS A 673 -26.45 6.42 1.07
C LYS A 673 -25.13 6.90 0.50
N MET A 674 -24.96 6.84 -0.82
CA MET A 674 -23.80 7.37 -1.50
C MET A 674 -23.71 8.89 -1.35
N ASP A 675 -24.80 9.63 -1.52
CA ASP A 675 -24.83 11.09 -1.37
C ASP A 675 -24.40 11.49 0.05
N GLN A 676 -24.94 10.84 1.08
CA GLN A 676 -24.50 11.03 2.48
C GLN A 676 -23.01 10.72 2.67
N PHE A 677 -22.53 9.62 2.09
CA PHE A 677 -21.12 9.25 2.17
C PHE A 677 -20.21 10.29 1.53
N LEU A 678 -20.62 10.87 0.39
CA LEU A 678 -19.88 11.91 -0.30
C LEU A 678 -19.88 13.23 0.49
N GLU A 679 -21.03 13.65 1.07
CA GLU A 679 -21.11 14.85 1.92
C GLU A 679 -20.20 14.74 3.15
N ASP A 680 -20.20 13.60 3.85
CA ASP A 680 -19.40 13.37 5.05
C ASP A 680 -17.89 13.30 4.79
N LYS A 681 -17.48 12.85 3.59
CA LYS A 681 -16.07 12.59 3.25
C LYS A 681 -15.44 13.61 2.32
N ILE A 682 -16.20 14.32 1.48
CA ILE A 682 -15.67 15.37 0.60
C ILE A 682 -15.00 16.49 1.41
N ASP A 683 -15.55 16.86 2.55
CA ASP A 683 -14.93 17.84 3.47
C ASP A 683 -13.61 17.31 4.11
N ARG A 684 -13.38 16.00 4.09
CA ARG A 684 -12.20 15.34 4.69
C ARG A 684 -11.19 14.83 3.65
N MET A 685 -11.66 14.54 2.44
CA MET A 685 -10.82 14.19 1.29
C MET A 685 -10.57 15.45 0.47
N ASN A 686 -9.55 16.23 0.75
CA ASN A 686 -9.00 17.19 -0.20
C ASN A 686 -8.42 16.42 -1.42
N LEU A 687 -9.32 15.82 -2.21
CA LEU A 687 -9.02 15.17 -3.49
C LEU A 687 -8.98 16.20 -4.59
#